data_840c2d3f5882a693f038fa2e9d8b56c7
#
_entry.id   840c2d3f5882a693f038fa2e9d8b56c7
#
_cell.length_a   1.000
_cell.length_b   1.000
_cell.length_c   1.000
_cell.angle_alpha   90.00
_cell.angle_beta   90.00
_cell.angle_gamma   90.00
#
_symmetry.space_group_name_H-M   'P 1'
#
loop_
_entity.id
_entity.type
_entity.pdbx_description
1 polymer ?
#
loop_
_entity_poly.entity_id
_entity_poly.type
_entity_poly.pdbx_seq_one_letter_code
_entity_poly.pdbx_strand_id
1 'polypeptide(L)'
;MKKFECLYEGTAKQGNPTLLNEIYTELYITESESGEISNEHEMRQIETQSRRAATEDTPIKCNDIFRPLPGQDKPIRTVLTKGVAGIGKTVSVQKFILDWAEEKENQDVQLIFPLPFREINLMKDKTLSLSDLLHVFFPETKEMEISNDKYKVLFIFDGLDECRLSLDFQSDVRLCDVSESASVDVLLMNLIVGNLLPSALIWITSRPAAADLVPSECVHRVTEVRGFNEPQKEEYFRKRISDQSLANIIITHLKSSRSLYIMCHIPVFCWISATVLEKMLSEAETGEIPKTLTQMYTHFLIIQTNIKHEKDYEKNMTDEDMILKLGKLAFQQLVKGNVIFYEEDLRECGIDVTEASVYSGLCTQIFREEFGWYQGKVFCFVHLSIHEHLAALYVHLSCTNNNINVFDLITKQSLLSIVTDWFQLNSSEHVSLSELHQRAVNEALQSKNGHLDLFLRFLLGLSVKSQQILLQRLMKQTSRSNSNEETVEYIKKKIKTIDSPEKSINLFHCLNELGDHSLVEEIQQYLKSGRIKEAKLSSSQWSAVVFVLLTPEKKLDKFDINDFVVRDNTTEQLNVLQKLLPVIKESRSVQLRDCGVTDEGFSALTSALRSNPEHLRELNLTGNKIGKSVNLLSDVLQNLHCKLEKLR
;
A
#
# COMPACT_ATOMS: atom_id res chain seq x y z
N MET A 1 2.56 -23.32 -17.70
CA MET A 1 2.30 -24.02 -16.43
C MET A 1 3.41 -23.77 -15.42
N LYS A 2 4.65 -24.21 -15.62
CA LYS A 2 5.76 -24.03 -14.65
C LYS A 2 5.93 -22.60 -14.07
N LYS A 3 5.59 -21.54 -14.83
CA LYS A 3 5.69 -20.14 -14.38
C LYS A 3 4.69 -19.80 -13.25
N PHE A 4 3.54 -20.48 -13.17
CA PHE A 4 2.49 -20.23 -12.19
C PHE A 4 2.54 -21.17 -10.97
N GLU A 5 3.30 -22.28 -11.06
CA GLU A 5 3.44 -23.27 -10.00
C GLU A 5 4.26 -22.79 -8.81
N CYS A 6 5.10 -21.76 -9.00
CA CYS A 6 6.10 -21.36 -8.02
C CYS A 6 5.89 -19.91 -7.57
N LEU A 7 5.93 -19.70 -6.26
CA LEU A 7 6.09 -18.40 -5.64
C LEU A 7 7.56 -18.22 -5.25
N TYR A 8 8.14 -17.11 -5.68
CA TYR A 8 9.52 -16.76 -5.30
C TYR A 8 9.52 -15.98 -3.98
N GLU A 9 8.89 -16.54 -2.96
CA GLU A 9 8.95 -16.05 -1.59
C GLU A 9 9.97 -16.86 -0.80
N GLY A 10 10.95 -16.18 -0.24
CA GLY A 10 11.88 -16.78 0.71
C GLY A 10 13.33 -16.89 0.24
N THR A 11 14.19 -17.29 1.16
CA THR A 11 15.61 -17.62 0.96
C THR A 11 15.79 -18.90 0.15
N ALA A 12 15.01 -19.06 -0.91
CA ALA A 12 15.21 -20.21 -1.78
C ALA A 12 16.63 -20.13 -2.33
N LYS A 13 17.50 -21.06 -1.87
CA LYS A 13 18.72 -21.40 -2.59
C LYS A 13 18.26 -21.56 -4.05
N GLN A 14 18.93 -20.88 -4.98
CA GLN A 14 18.69 -21.09 -6.40
C GLN A 14 18.55 -22.60 -6.66
N GLY A 15 17.33 -23.08 -6.97
CA GLY A 15 17.07 -24.48 -7.24
C GLY A 15 15.83 -25.11 -6.59
N ASN A 16 15.29 -24.56 -5.52
CA ASN A 16 14.03 -25.05 -4.93
C ASN A 16 13.00 -23.92 -4.81
N PRO A 17 12.22 -23.62 -5.85
CA PRO A 17 11.08 -22.73 -5.73
C PRO A 17 10.04 -23.36 -4.81
N THR A 18 9.47 -22.58 -3.89
CA THR A 18 8.34 -23.05 -3.07
C THR A 18 7.10 -23.14 -3.95
N LEU A 19 6.43 -24.28 -3.94
CA LEU A 19 5.21 -24.47 -4.71
C LEU A 19 4.11 -23.56 -4.15
N LEU A 20 3.40 -22.85 -5.04
CA LEU A 20 2.31 -21.96 -4.66
C LEU A 20 1.29 -22.67 -3.76
N ASN A 21 0.89 -23.88 -4.12
CA ASN A 21 -0.10 -24.67 -3.39
C ASN A 21 0.32 -25.06 -1.96
N GLU A 22 1.63 -25.09 -1.66
CA GLU A 22 2.13 -25.45 -0.32
C GLU A 22 2.02 -24.28 0.68
N ILE A 23 2.25 -23.05 0.21
CA ILE A 23 2.26 -21.87 1.07
C ILE A 23 1.05 -20.97 0.91
N TYR A 24 0.20 -21.25 -0.11
CA TYR A 24 -0.98 -20.43 -0.37
C TYR A 24 -1.90 -20.39 0.85
N THR A 25 -2.15 -19.20 1.33
CA THR A 25 -3.22 -18.90 2.28
C THR A 25 -4.27 -18.10 1.52
N GLU A 26 -5.52 -18.52 1.61
CA GLU A 26 -6.61 -17.87 0.88
C GLU A 26 -6.70 -16.39 1.28
N LEU A 27 -6.79 -15.52 0.28
CA LEU A 27 -6.89 -14.09 0.51
C LEU A 27 -8.34 -13.69 0.81
N TYR A 28 -8.50 -12.72 1.68
CA TYR A 28 -9.81 -12.14 1.95
C TYR A 28 -10.17 -11.18 0.82
N ILE A 29 -11.09 -11.61 -0.04
CA ILE A 29 -11.62 -10.84 -1.17
C ILE A 29 -13.08 -10.53 -0.89
N THR A 30 -13.50 -9.30 -1.13
CA THR A 30 -14.89 -8.85 -0.93
C THR A 30 -15.44 -8.21 -2.18
N GLU A 31 -16.77 -8.20 -2.33
CA GLU A 31 -17.41 -7.32 -3.30
C GLU A 31 -17.31 -5.88 -2.78
N SER A 32 -16.80 -5.00 -3.63
CA SER A 32 -16.73 -3.56 -3.34
C SER A 32 -17.76 -2.86 -4.21
N GLU A 33 -18.60 -2.04 -3.60
CA GLU A 33 -19.51 -1.22 -4.38
C GLU A 33 -18.71 -0.16 -5.16
N SER A 34 -19.13 0.09 -6.39
CA SER A 34 -18.52 1.10 -7.26
C SER A 34 -18.76 2.49 -6.67
N GLY A 35 -17.74 3.16 -6.15
CA GLY A 35 -17.93 4.54 -5.75
C GLY A 35 -16.87 5.19 -4.86
N GLU A 36 -16.11 4.47 -4.05
CA GLU A 36 -15.04 5.10 -3.27
C GLU A 36 -13.70 5.01 -4.00
N ILE A 37 -13.35 6.14 -4.61
CA ILE A 37 -11.99 6.39 -5.13
C ILE A 37 -11.14 6.80 -3.96
N SER A 38 -10.26 5.93 -3.50
CA SER A 38 -9.26 6.33 -2.52
C SER A 38 -7.96 6.67 -3.23
N ASN A 39 -7.73 7.95 -3.46
CA ASN A 39 -6.45 8.47 -3.93
C ASN A 39 -5.41 8.58 -2.79
N GLU A 40 -5.75 8.12 -1.60
CA GLU A 40 -4.85 8.09 -0.45
C GLU A 40 -3.74 7.06 -0.65
N HIS A 41 -2.58 7.36 -0.09
CA HIS A 41 -1.46 6.40 -0.09
C HIS A 41 -1.86 5.10 0.64
N GLU A 42 -1.31 3.99 0.16
CA GLU A 42 -1.67 2.64 0.59
C GLU A 42 -1.56 2.42 2.11
N MET A 43 -0.59 3.06 2.77
CA MET A 43 -0.46 2.99 4.23
C MET A 43 -1.69 3.52 4.96
N ARG A 44 -2.26 4.63 4.50
CA ARG A 44 -3.49 5.18 5.09
C ARG A 44 -4.68 4.26 4.86
N GLN A 45 -4.75 3.66 3.66
CA GLN A 45 -5.80 2.68 3.34
C GLN A 45 -5.72 1.45 4.24
N ILE A 46 -4.51 0.89 4.44
CA ILE A 46 -4.28 -0.27 5.31
C ILE A 46 -4.65 0.05 6.77
N GLU A 47 -4.24 1.21 7.27
CA GLU A 47 -4.58 1.65 8.62
C GLU A 47 -6.09 1.83 8.80
N THR A 48 -6.79 2.35 7.80
CA THR A 48 -8.24 2.48 7.81
C THR A 48 -8.93 1.12 7.74
N GLN A 49 -8.50 0.24 6.83
CA GLN A 49 -9.07 -1.11 6.70
C GLN A 49 -8.86 -1.96 7.96
N SER A 50 -7.71 -1.81 8.65
CA SER A 50 -7.43 -2.53 9.90
C SER A 50 -8.41 -2.20 11.03
N ARG A 51 -9.13 -1.08 10.94
CA ARG A 51 -10.10 -0.60 11.93
C ARG A 51 -11.51 -1.11 11.63
N ARG A 52 -11.82 -1.47 10.38
CA ARG A 52 -13.13 -1.95 9.95
C ARG A 52 -13.33 -3.41 10.37
N ALA A 53 -14.51 -3.73 10.89
CA ALA A 53 -14.82 -5.10 11.26
C ALA A 53 -15.03 -5.97 10.01
N ALA A 54 -14.38 -7.13 9.95
CA ALA A 54 -14.49 -8.09 8.85
C ALA A 54 -15.89 -8.70 8.66
N THR A 55 -16.86 -8.37 9.53
CA THR A 55 -18.21 -8.96 9.55
C THR A 55 -19.21 -8.32 8.57
N GLU A 56 -18.82 -7.27 7.87
CA GLU A 56 -19.76 -6.46 7.06
C GLU A 56 -19.69 -6.78 5.56
N ASP A 57 -18.64 -7.45 5.10
CA ASP A 57 -18.41 -7.69 3.69
C ASP A 57 -18.80 -9.10 3.28
N THR A 58 -19.39 -9.24 2.10
CA THR A 58 -19.65 -10.55 1.50
C THR A 58 -18.33 -11.11 0.96
N PRO A 59 -17.76 -12.15 1.58
CA PRO A 59 -16.52 -12.74 1.10
C PRO A 59 -16.77 -13.46 -0.23
N ILE A 60 -15.84 -13.30 -1.17
CA ILE A 60 -15.84 -13.96 -2.46
C ILE A 60 -14.57 -14.79 -2.57
N LYS A 61 -14.68 -16.04 -2.99
CA LYS A 61 -13.52 -16.85 -3.35
C LYS A 61 -12.92 -16.35 -4.66
N CYS A 62 -11.61 -16.40 -4.79
CA CYS A 62 -10.92 -15.97 -6.00
C CYS A 62 -11.50 -16.65 -7.25
N ASN A 63 -11.82 -17.94 -7.17
CA ASN A 63 -12.38 -18.71 -8.29
C ASN A 63 -13.85 -18.37 -8.61
N ASP A 64 -14.55 -17.62 -7.75
CA ASP A 64 -15.96 -17.27 -7.92
C ASP A 64 -16.19 -15.82 -8.39
N ILE A 65 -15.13 -15.09 -8.75
CA ILE A 65 -15.22 -13.66 -9.12
C ILE A 65 -16.14 -13.38 -10.31
N PHE A 66 -16.30 -14.34 -11.23
CA PHE A 66 -17.22 -14.26 -12.37
C PHE A 66 -18.59 -14.90 -12.10
N ARG A 67 -18.80 -15.52 -10.94
CA ARG A 67 -20.08 -16.14 -10.57
C ARG A 67 -21.00 -15.12 -9.92
N PRO A 68 -22.26 -14.94 -10.39
CA PRO A 68 -23.21 -14.05 -9.73
C PRO A 68 -23.43 -14.45 -8.27
N LEU A 69 -23.60 -13.47 -7.40
CA LEU A 69 -24.02 -13.74 -6.02
C LEU A 69 -25.50 -14.17 -5.99
N PRO A 70 -25.94 -14.88 -4.95
CA PRO A 70 -27.34 -15.25 -4.80
C PRO A 70 -28.26 -14.03 -4.91
N GLY A 71 -29.19 -14.08 -5.88
CA GLY A 71 -30.11 -12.96 -6.16
C GLY A 71 -29.64 -11.96 -7.23
N GLN A 72 -28.48 -12.16 -7.84
CA GLN A 72 -27.99 -11.39 -8.98
C GLN A 72 -28.12 -12.24 -10.26
N ASP A 73 -28.98 -11.80 -11.21
CA ASP A 73 -29.20 -12.55 -12.46
C ASP A 73 -28.39 -12.01 -13.65
N LYS A 74 -27.67 -10.89 -13.50
CA LYS A 74 -26.90 -10.30 -14.58
C LYS A 74 -25.58 -11.02 -14.80
N PRO A 75 -25.23 -11.38 -16.06
CA PRO A 75 -23.96 -11.99 -16.38
C PRO A 75 -22.80 -11.00 -16.10
N ILE A 76 -21.75 -11.51 -15.49
CA ILE A 76 -20.55 -10.73 -15.18
C ILE A 76 -19.52 -10.98 -16.28
N ARG A 77 -19.28 -9.97 -17.13
CA ARG A 77 -18.27 -10.02 -18.19
C ARG A 77 -16.93 -9.42 -17.74
N THR A 78 -16.98 -8.27 -17.09
CA THR A 78 -15.78 -7.51 -16.70
C THR A 78 -15.72 -7.38 -15.20
N VAL A 79 -14.61 -7.85 -14.61
CA VAL A 79 -14.31 -7.75 -13.18
C VAL A 79 -13.10 -6.84 -13.00
N LEU A 80 -13.22 -5.83 -12.14
CA LEU A 80 -12.14 -4.98 -11.69
C LEU A 80 -11.79 -5.33 -10.24
N THR A 81 -10.59 -5.85 -10.02
CA THR A 81 -10.10 -6.20 -8.67
C THR A 81 -9.16 -5.13 -8.17
N LYS A 82 -9.58 -4.42 -7.12
CA LYS A 82 -8.77 -3.41 -6.44
C LYS A 82 -7.96 -4.01 -5.28
N GLY A 83 -6.86 -3.37 -4.93
CA GLY A 83 -6.09 -3.71 -3.74
C GLY A 83 -4.73 -3.00 -3.71
N VAL A 84 -4.23 -2.73 -2.51
CA VAL A 84 -2.93 -2.07 -2.31
C VAL A 84 -1.76 -2.93 -2.81
N ALA A 85 -0.55 -2.36 -2.91
CA ALA A 85 0.64 -3.11 -3.32
C ALA A 85 0.94 -4.26 -2.35
N GLY A 86 1.39 -5.40 -2.89
CA GLY A 86 1.76 -6.58 -2.10
C GLY A 86 0.62 -7.28 -1.37
N ILE A 87 -0.64 -6.88 -1.60
CA ILE A 87 -1.82 -7.48 -0.98
C ILE A 87 -2.17 -8.85 -1.56
N GLY A 88 -1.58 -9.23 -2.70
CA GLY A 88 -1.76 -10.53 -3.32
C GLY A 88 -2.58 -10.55 -4.61
N LYS A 89 -2.84 -9.43 -5.28
CA LYS A 89 -3.58 -9.38 -6.55
C LYS A 89 -3.01 -10.34 -7.60
N THR A 90 -1.73 -10.21 -7.91
CA THR A 90 -1.04 -11.09 -8.86
C THR A 90 -1.01 -12.55 -8.40
N VAL A 91 -0.91 -12.80 -7.09
CA VAL A 91 -0.98 -14.16 -6.51
C VAL A 91 -2.37 -14.75 -6.70
N SER A 92 -3.44 -13.94 -6.56
CA SER A 92 -4.80 -14.38 -6.87
C SER A 92 -4.95 -14.78 -8.34
N VAL A 93 -4.39 -13.99 -9.27
CA VAL A 93 -4.36 -14.31 -10.70
C VAL A 93 -3.60 -15.62 -10.94
N GLN A 94 -2.42 -15.79 -10.35
CA GLN A 94 -1.62 -17.01 -10.48
C GLN A 94 -2.38 -18.24 -9.96
N LYS A 95 -3.02 -18.11 -8.79
CA LYS A 95 -3.81 -19.20 -8.18
C LYS A 95 -5.00 -19.59 -9.05
N PHE A 96 -5.73 -18.60 -9.58
CA PHE A 96 -6.84 -18.84 -10.50
C PHE A 96 -6.41 -19.62 -11.75
N ILE A 97 -5.31 -19.18 -12.38
CA ILE A 97 -4.76 -19.84 -13.57
C ILE A 97 -4.28 -21.26 -13.24
N LEU A 98 -3.65 -21.45 -12.08
CA LEU A 98 -3.17 -22.76 -11.65
C LEU A 98 -4.32 -23.73 -11.39
N ASP A 99 -5.36 -23.29 -10.67
CA ASP A 99 -6.55 -24.12 -10.41
C ASP A 99 -7.31 -24.49 -11.70
N TRP A 100 -7.38 -23.55 -12.65
CA TRP A 100 -7.92 -23.84 -13.98
C TRP A 100 -7.07 -24.87 -14.73
N ALA A 101 -5.75 -24.72 -14.73
CA ALA A 101 -4.83 -25.59 -15.45
C ALA A 101 -4.71 -26.99 -14.82
N GLU A 102 -4.97 -27.12 -13.52
CA GLU A 102 -5.05 -28.40 -12.78
C GLU A 102 -6.45 -29.04 -12.84
N GLU A 103 -7.35 -28.52 -13.67
CA GLU A 103 -8.73 -28.98 -13.86
C GLU A 103 -9.59 -28.96 -12.59
N LYS A 104 -9.26 -28.08 -11.62
CA LYS A 104 -9.97 -27.98 -10.34
C LYS A 104 -11.18 -27.07 -10.42
N GLU A 105 -11.05 -25.91 -11.09
CA GLU A 105 -12.05 -24.85 -11.13
C GLU A 105 -12.15 -24.22 -12.53
N ASN A 106 -13.26 -23.52 -12.81
CA ASN A 106 -13.51 -22.69 -14.00
C ASN A 106 -13.31 -23.41 -15.35
N GLN A 107 -13.67 -24.69 -15.44
CA GLN A 107 -13.51 -25.52 -16.63
C GLN A 107 -14.43 -25.15 -17.81
N ASP A 108 -15.38 -24.25 -17.58
CA ASP A 108 -16.20 -23.62 -18.60
C ASP A 108 -15.43 -22.61 -19.47
N VAL A 109 -14.27 -22.12 -18.99
CA VAL A 109 -13.35 -21.25 -19.75
C VAL A 109 -12.36 -22.14 -20.51
N GLN A 110 -12.30 -21.99 -21.85
CA GLN A 110 -11.42 -22.79 -22.70
C GLN A 110 -10.03 -22.17 -22.87
N LEU A 111 -9.93 -20.84 -22.88
CA LEU A 111 -8.67 -20.14 -23.09
C LEU A 111 -8.50 -19.01 -22.08
N ILE A 112 -7.31 -18.92 -21.49
CA ILE A 112 -6.93 -17.80 -20.60
C ILE A 112 -5.69 -17.10 -21.17
N PHE A 113 -5.76 -15.78 -21.34
CA PHE A 113 -4.68 -14.93 -21.82
C PHE A 113 -4.26 -13.92 -20.74
N PRO A 114 -3.25 -14.25 -19.93
CA PRO A 114 -2.68 -13.29 -18.97
C PRO A 114 -1.80 -12.27 -19.70
N LEU A 115 -2.20 -11.01 -19.67
CA LEU A 115 -1.56 -9.87 -20.33
C LEU A 115 -1.22 -8.79 -19.31
N PRO A 116 -0.07 -8.88 -18.60
CA PRO A 116 0.33 -7.86 -17.63
C PRO A 116 0.65 -6.52 -18.30
N PHE A 117 0.15 -5.41 -17.76
CA PHE A 117 0.40 -4.07 -18.33
C PHE A 117 1.89 -3.72 -18.45
N ARG A 118 2.73 -4.18 -17.51
CA ARG A 118 4.19 -3.98 -17.57
C ARG A 118 4.84 -4.55 -18.83
N GLU A 119 4.31 -5.64 -19.39
CA GLU A 119 4.79 -6.22 -20.63
C GLU A 119 4.15 -5.54 -21.86
N ILE A 120 2.87 -5.22 -21.77
CA ILE A 120 2.14 -4.51 -22.85
C ILE A 120 2.77 -3.14 -23.11
N ASN A 121 3.24 -2.43 -22.10
CA ASN A 121 3.92 -1.14 -22.23
C ASN A 121 5.13 -1.19 -23.19
N LEU A 122 5.81 -2.33 -23.32
CA LEU A 122 6.92 -2.52 -24.25
C LEU A 122 6.49 -2.48 -25.73
N MET A 123 5.18 -2.50 -25.96
CA MET A 123 4.59 -2.48 -27.30
C MET A 123 3.83 -1.18 -27.58
N LYS A 124 3.97 -0.15 -26.74
CA LYS A 124 3.22 1.12 -26.82
C LYS A 124 3.27 1.81 -28.19
N ASP A 125 4.41 1.70 -28.90
CA ASP A 125 4.64 2.35 -30.19
C ASP A 125 4.33 1.44 -31.39
N LYS A 126 3.71 0.26 -31.17
CA LYS A 126 3.39 -0.70 -32.23
C LYS A 126 1.95 -0.58 -32.66
N THR A 127 1.74 -0.80 -33.96
CA THR A 127 0.42 -0.99 -34.57
C THR A 127 0.27 -2.47 -34.91
N LEU A 128 -0.70 -3.14 -34.32
CA LEU A 128 -0.92 -4.58 -34.39
C LEU A 128 -2.41 -4.88 -34.45
N SER A 129 -2.78 -6.05 -34.97
CA SER A 129 -4.12 -6.61 -34.74
C SER A 129 -4.18 -7.33 -33.38
N LEU A 130 -5.38 -7.63 -32.89
CA LEU A 130 -5.54 -8.43 -31.67
C LEU A 130 -4.91 -9.82 -31.86
N SER A 131 -5.08 -10.42 -33.03
CA SER A 131 -4.44 -11.70 -33.36
C SER A 131 -2.93 -11.61 -33.30
N ASP A 132 -2.31 -10.55 -33.86
CA ASP A 132 -0.86 -10.34 -33.81
C ASP A 132 -0.37 -10.15 -32.38
N LEU A 133 -1.09 -9.37 -31.58
CA LEU A 133 -0.78 -9.17 -30.16
C LEU A 133 -0.74 -10.53 -29.43
N LEU A 134 -1.75 -11.35 -29.62
CA LEU A 134 -1.83 -12.68 -29.00
C LEU A 134 -0.73 -13.62 -29.51
N HIS A 135 -0.39 -13.58 -30.79
CA HIS A 135 0.72 -14.40 -31.34
C HIS A 135 2.08 -14.00 -30.79
N VAL A 136 2.27 -12.71 -30.45
CA VAL A 136 3.50 -12.25 -29.83
C VAL A 136 3.65 -12.78 -28.41
N PHE A 137 2.58 -12.76 -27.62
CA PHE A 137 2.60 -13.22 -26.23
C PHE A 137 2.47 -14.76 -26.14
N PHE A 138 1.72 -15.36 -27.03
CA PHE A 138 1.37 -16.79 -27.04
C PHE A 138 1.58 -17.36 -28.44
N PRO A 139 2.84 -17.69 -28.83
CA PRO A 139 3.15 -18.22 -30.16
C PRO A 139 2.35 -19.47 -30.55
N GLU A 140 1.86 -20.22 -29.56
CA GLU A 140 1.04 -21.43 -29.75
C GLU A 140 -0.32 -21.14 -30.39
N THR A 141 -0.77 -19.87 -30.32
CA THR A 141 -2.08 -19.45 -30.88
C THR A 141 -2.04 -19.21 -32.39
N LYS A 142 -0.87 -19.32 -33.04
CA LYS A 142 -0.71 -19.01 -34.47
C LYS A 142 -1.65 -19.78 -35.42
N GLU A 143 -2.01 -21.00 -35.07
CA GLU A 143 -2.91 -21.86 -35.84
C GLU A 143 -4.36 -21.83 -35.33
N MET A 144 -4.62 -21.00 -34.31
CA MET A 144 -5.95 -20.90 -33.69
C MET A 144 -6.73 -19.70 -34.26
N GLU A 145 -7.91 -19.98 -34.77
CA GLU A 145 -8.87 -18.93 -35.12
C GLU A 145 -9.67 -18.54 -33.89
N ILE A 146 -9.30 -17.40 -33.28
CA ILE A 146 -9.97 -16.84 -32.11
C ILE A 146 -11.15 -16.02 -32.60
N SER A 147 -12.36 -16.61 -32.60
CA SER A 147 -13.61 -15.98 -32.97
C SER A 147 -14.61 -16.01 -31.81
N ASN A 148 -15.58 -15.08 -31.82
CA ASN A 148 -16.57 -14.89 -30.77
C ASN A 148 -17.35 -16.14 -30.32
N ASP A 149 -17.56 -17.09 -31.23
CA ASP A 149 -18.53 -18.18 -31.04
C ASP A 149 -17.88 -19.53 -30.79
N LYS A 150 -16.55 -19.61 -30.86
CA LYS A 150 -15.85 -20.89 -30.82
C LYS A 150 -15.33 -21.25 -29.42
N TYR A 151 -14.89 -20.26 -28.66
CA TYR A 151 -14.25 -20.47 -27.36
C TYR A 151 -14.74 -19.45 -26.35
N LYS A 152 -14.98 -19.87 -25.09
CA LYS A 152 -15.12 -18.95 -23.96
C LYS A 152 -13.73 -18.54 -23.50
N VAL A 153 -13.39 -17.28 -23.73
CA VAL A 153 -12.05 -16.73 -23.53
C VAL A 153 -12.05 -15.80 -22.32
N LEU A 154 -11.00 -15.86 -21.51
CA LEU A 154 -10.72 -14.92 -20.43
C LEU A 154 -9.44 -14.16 -20.70
N PHE A 155 -9.50 -12.84 -20.74
CA PHE A 155 -8.34 -11.95 -20.73
C PHE A 155 -8.09 -11.44 -19.32
N ILE A 156 -6.84 -11.54 -18.85
CA ILE A 156 -6.43 -11.05 -17.54
C ILE A 156 -5.42 -9.92 -17.73
N PHE A 157 -5.82 -8.70 -17.43
CA PHE A 157 -4.97 -7.50 -17.45
C PHE A 157 -4.47 -7.22 -16.04
N ASP A 158 -3.29 -7.71 -15.69
CA ASP A 158 -2.72 -7.56 -14.35
C ASP A 158 -1.91 -6.25 -14.24
N GLY A 159 -2.24 -5.44 -13.22
CA GLY A 159 -1.51 -4.23 -12.87
C GLY A 159 -1.84 -2.99 -13.71
N LEU A 160 -3.09 -2.56 -13.79
CA LEU A 160 -3.51 -1.34 -14.51
C LEU A 160 -2.77 -0.09 -14.01
N ASP A 161 -2.40 -0.03 -12.74
CA ASP A 161 -1.60 1.05 -12.15
C ASP A 161 -0.16 1.13 -12.73
N GLU A 162 0.31 0.08 -13.39
CA GLU A 162 1.58 0.03 -14.11
C GLU A 162 1.45 0.48 -15.58
N CYS A 163 0.22 0.76 -16.05
CA CYS A 163 -0.06 1.12 -17.44
C CYS A 163 0.56 2.48 -17.80
N ARG A 164 1.35 2.50 -18.89
CA ARG A 164 1.92 3.71 -19.50
C ARG A 164 1.29 4.06 -20.85
N LEU A 165 0.18 3.39 -21.19
CA LEU A 165 -0.61 3.66 -22.39
C LEU A 165 -1.67 4.74 -22.10
N SER A 166 -2.01 5.53 -23.09
CA SER A 166 -3.13 6.48 -23.03
C SER A 166 -4.45 5.78 -23.37
N LEU A 167 -5.09 5.15 -22.38
CA LEU A 167 -6.39 4.51 -22.58
C LEU A 167 -7.49 5.60 -22.70
N ASP A 168 -7.89 5.95 -23.92
CA ASP A 168 -8.94 6.95 -24.18
C ASP A 168 -10.29 6.27 -24.47
N PHE A 169 -11.08 6.05 -23.42
CA PHE A 169 -12.42 5.44 -23.53
C PHE A 169 -13.47 6.38 -24.15
N GLN A 170 -13.13 7.65 -24.42
CA GLN A 170 -14.00 8.60 -25.12
C GLN A 170 -13.74 8.60 -26.64
N SER A 171 -12.76 7.83 -27.10
CA SER A 171 -12.44 7.72 -28.53
C SER A 171 -13.57 7.09 -29.34
N ASP A 172 -13.89 7.67 -30.48
CA ASP A 172 -14.88 7.15 -31.43
C ASP A 172 -14.37 5.96 -32.27
N VAL A 173 -13.10 5.57 -32.12
CA VAL A 173 -12.48 4.47 -32.88
C VAL A 173 -13.05 3.12 -32.40
N ARG A 174 -13.84 2.49 -33.25
CA ARG A 174 -14.42 1.18 -32.97
C ARG A 174 -13.80 0.13 -33.86
N LEU A 175 -13.24 -0.90 -33.24
CA LEU A 175 -12.72 -2.11 -33.89
C LEU A 175 -13.72 -3.24 -33.64
N CYS A 176 -14.10 -3.94 -34.69
CA CYS A 176 -15.04 -5.06 -34.59
C CYS A 176 -14.42 -6.40 -35.05
N ASP A 177 -13.31 -6.34 -35.79
CA ASP A 177 -12.62 -7.52 -36.30
C ASP A 177 -11.26 -7.68 -35.60
N VAL A 178 -10.96 -8.88 -35.15
CA VAL A 178 -9.70 -9.23 -34.48
C VAL A 178 -8.47 -9.13 -35.38
N SER A 179 -8.65 -9.04 -36.70
CA SER A 179 -7.60 -8.85 -37.69
C SER A 179 -7.33 -7.37 -38.03
N GLU A 180 -8.18 -6.45 -37.58
CA GLU A 180 -7.96 -5.02 -37.77
C GLU A 180 -6.76 -4.54 -36.94
N SER A 181 -5.83 -3.82 -37.61
CA SER A 181 -4.63 -3.28 -36.97
C SER A 181 -4.87 -1.89 -36.41
N ALA A 182 -4.50 -1.69 -35.16
CA ALA A 182 -4.55 -0.39 -34.48
C ALA A 182 -3.39 -0.25 -33.47
N SER A 183 -3.24 0.91 -32.86
CA SER A 183 -2.32 1.05 -31.71
C SER A 183 -2.81 0.20 -30.53
N VAL A 184 -1.87 -0.23 -29.70
CA VAL A 184 -2.16 -1.19 -28.61
C VAL A 184 -3.17 -0.65 -27.59
N ASP A 185 -3.15 0.65 -27.31
CA ASP A 185 -4.12 1.33 -26.44
C ASP A 185 -5.55 1.24 -27.01
N VAL A 186 -5.71 1.46 -28.32
CA VAL A 186 -7.01 1.34 -29.01
C VAL A 186 -7.51 -0.11 -29.01
N LEU A 187 -6.62 -1.11 -29.22
CA LEU A 187 -6.98 -2.51 -29.13
C LEU A 187 -7.50 -2.87 -27.73
N LEU A 188 -6.78 -2.48 -26.67
CA LEU A 188 -7.18 -2.78 -25.31
C LEU A 188 -8.51 -2.10 -24.94
N MET A 189 -8.67 -0.83 -25.30
CA MET A 189 -9.90 -0.09 -25.07
C MET A 189 -11.09 -0.82 -25.71
N ASN A 190 -11.00 -1.20 -27.01
CA ASN A 190 -12.08 -1.88 -27.72
C ASN A 190 -12.38 -3.28 -27.16
N LEU A 191 -11.36 -3.99 -26.62
CA LEU A 191 -11.56 -5.26 -25.95
C LEU A 191 -12.25 -5.10 -24.60
N ILE A 192 -11.87 -4.09 -23.80
CA ILE A 192 -12.48 -3.82 -22.49
C ILE A 192 -13.94 -3.36 -22.66
N VAL A 193 -14.19 -2.43 -23.57
CA VAL A 193 -15.55 -1.94 -23.88
C VAL A 193 -16.44 -3.06 -24.44
N GLY A 194 -15.88 -4.02 -25.17
CA GLY A 194 -16.58 -5.16 -25.76
C GLY A 194 -16.98 -4.96 -27.23
N ASN A 195 -16.35 -4.04 -27.94
CA ASN A 195 -16.44 -3.93 -29.39
C ASN A 195 -15.71 -5.12 -30.06
N LEU A 196 -14.53 -5.48 -29.53
CA LEU A 196 -13.82 -6.71 -29.89
C LEU A 196 -14.22 -7.83 -28.93
N LEU A 197 -14.51 -9.02 -29.45
CA LEU A 197 -14.85 -10.22 -28.69
C LEU A 197 -15.87 -9.97 -27.55
N PRO A 198 -17.10 -9.54 -27.83
CA PRO A 198 -18.09 -9.14 -26.81
C PRO A 198 -18.44 -10.23 -25.80
N SER A 199 -18.25 -11.52 -26.16
CA SER A 199 -18.46 -12.67 -25.27
C SER A 199 -17.26 -12.98 -24.35
N ALA A 200 -16.09 -12.40 -24.60
CA ALA A 200 -14.90 -12.66 -23.81
C ALA A 200 -15.03 -12.07 -22.40
N LEU A 201 -14.58 -12.82 -21.39
CA LEU A 201 -14.47 -12.36 -20.01
C LEU A 201 -13.22 -11.50 -19.87
N ILE A 202 -13.31 -10.45 -19.05
CA ILE A 202 -12.24 -9.50 -18.79
C ILE A 202 -12.01 -9.42 -17.27
N TRP A 203 -10.78 -9.68 -16.84
CA TRP A 203 -10.35 -9.46 -15.47
C TRP A 203 -9.23 -8.43 -15.42
N ILE A 204 -9.45 -7.33 -14.73
CA ILE A 204 -8.47 -6.25 -14.57
C ILE A 204 -8.09 -6.18 -13.10
N THR A 205 -6.80 -6.17 -12.79
CA THR A 205 -6.33 -5.88 -11.45
C THR A 205 -5.72 -4.49 -11.40
N SER A 206 -5.92 -3.77 -10.30
CA SER A 206 -5.45 -2.39 -10.14
C SER A 206 -5.16 -2.05 -8.68
N ARG A 207 -4.33 -1.04 -8.46
CA ARG A 207 -4.38 -0.31 -7.19
C ARG A 207 -5.59 0.62 -7.17
N PRO A 208 -6.10 0.98 -5.97
CA PRO A 208 -7.25 1.85 -5.85
C PRO A 208 -7.09 3.19 -6.59
N ALA A 209 -5.89 3.77 -6.55
CA ALA A 209 -5.59 5.06 -7.19
C ALA A 209 -5.68 5.07 -8.72
N ALA A 210 -5.57 3.91 -9.37
CA ALA A 210 -5.65 3.79 -10.84
C ALA A 210 -6.94 3.10 -11.31
N ALA A 211 -7.81 2.71 -10.41
CA ALA A 211 -9.04 1.99 -10.74
C ALA A 211 -9.97 2.80 -11.66
N ASP A 212 -9.92 4.13 -11.57
CA ASP A 212 -10.76 5.05 -12.36
C ASP A 212 -10.31 5.22 -13.81
N LEU A 213 -9.15 4.69 -14.17
CA LEU A 213 -8.72 4.66 -15.57
C LEU A 213 -9.69 3.85 -16.45
N VAL A 214 -10.45 2.92 -15.85
CA VAL A 214 -11.52 2.18 -16.55
C VAL A 214 -12.87 2.77 -16.10
N PRO A 215 -13.69 3.30 -17.03
CA PRO A 215 -15.01 3.83 -16.72
C PRO A 215 -15.92 2.80 -16.04
N SER A 216 -16.71 3.24 -15.08
CA SER A 216 -17.60 2.37 -14.30
C SER A 216 -18.62 1.62 -15.16
N GLU A 217 -19.06 2.20 -16.27
CA GLU A 217 -19.97 1.59 -17.24
C GLU A 217 -19.38 0.39 -17.99
N CYS A 218 -18.04 0.27 -18.02
CA CYS A 218 -17.34 -0.87 -18.59
C CYS A 218 -17.13 -2.03 -17.59
N VAL A 219 -17.43 -1.81 -16.30
CA VAL A 219 -17.17 -2.76 -15.22
C VAL A 219 -18.48 -3.35 -14.70
N HIS A 220 -18.60 -4.68 -14.70
CA HIS A 220 -19.79 -5.38 -14.21
C HIS A 220 -19.72 -5.71 -12.71
N ARG A 221 -18.50 -5.94 -12.21
CA ARG A 221 -18.24 -6.20 -10.78
C ARG A 221 -16.93 -5.57 -10.35
N VAL A 222 -16.95 -4.94 -9.19
CA VAL A 222 -15.74 -4.49 -8.51
C VAL A 222 -15.51 -5.38 -7.30
N THR A 223 -14.29 -5.91 -7.17
CA THR A 223 -13.85 -6.69 -6.01
C THR A 223 -12.66 -6.01 -5.36
N GLU A 224 -12.47 -6.25 -4.07
CA GLU A 224 -11.32 -5.74 -3.32
C GLU A 224 -10.59 -6.87 -2.62
N VAL A 225 -9.28 -6.97 -2.87
CA VAL A 225 -8.39 -7.86 -2.11
C VAL A 225 -7.93 -7.11 -0.88
N ARG A 226 -8.32 -7.61 0.31
CA ARG A 226 -8.00 -7.00 1.61
C ARG A 226 -6.81 -7.66 2.33
N GLY A 227 -6.17 -8.64 1.69
CA GLY A 227 -5.04 -9.36 2.26
C GLY A 227 -5.45 -10.39 3.29
N PHE A 228 -4.71 -10.47 4.41
CA PHE A 228 -4.94 -11.46 5.46
C PHE A 228 -5.78 -10.89 6.60
N ASN A 229 -6.86 -11.57 6.95
CA ASN A 229 -7.58 -11.36 8.19
C ASN A 229 -6.84 -12.04 9.37
N GLU A 230 -7.35 -11.89 10.59
CA GLU A 230 -6.69 -12.42 11.80
C GLU A 230 -6.38 -13.93 11.75
N PRO A 231 -7.33 -14.83 11.40
CA PRO A 231 -7.04 -16.25 11.24
C PRO A 231 -6.01 -16.54 10.14
N GLN A 232 -6.06 -15.84 9.01
CA GLN A 232 -5.18 -16.04 7.86
C GLN A 232 -3.75 -15.61 8.14
N LYS A 233 -3.54 -14.54 8.93
CA LYS A 233 -2.20 -14.15 9.41
C LYS A 233 -1.55 -15.30 10.18
N GLU A 234 -2.25 -15.89 11.15
CA GLU A 234 -1.73 -16.99 11.93
C GLU A 234 -1.50 -18.24 11.07
N GLU A 235 -2.44 -18.56 10.18
CA GLU A 235 -2.31 -19.70 9.25
C GLU A 235 -1.06 -19.56 8.39
N TYR A 236 -0.80 -18.35 7.84
CA TYR A 236 0.38 -18.09 7.03
C TYR A 236 1.68 -18.37 7.81
N PHE A 237 1.83 -17.81 9.02
CA PHE A 237 3.03 -18.04 9.82
C PHE A 237 3.22 -19.51 10.19
N ARG A 238 2.14 -20.24 10.50
CA ARG A 238 2.19 -21.67 10.82
C ARG A 238 2.54 -22.54 9.60
N LYS A 239 2.12 -22.17 8.40
CA LYS A 239 2.51 -22.84 7.15
C LYS A 239 3.96 -22.53 6.77
N ARG A 240 4.36 -21.26 6.93
CA ARG A 240 5.67 -20.78 6.47
C ARG A 240 6.83 -21.23 7.37
N ILE A 241 6.59 -21.35 8.67
CA ILE A 241 7.60 -21.69 9.68
C ILE A 241 7.40 -23.14 10.12
N SER A 242 8.41 -24.00 9.86
CA SER A 242 8.31 -25.43 10.13
C SER A 242 8.24 -25.74 11.63
N ASP A 243 8.99 -25.00 12.46
CA ASP A 243 8.94 -25.13 13.93
C ASP A 243 7.74 -24.36 14.49
N GLN A 244 6.72 -25.11 14.94
CA GLN A 244 5.49 -24.52 15.47
C GLN A 244 5.68 -23.77 16.79
N SER A 245 6.69 -24.10 17.58
CA SER A 245 7.06 -23.35 18.79
C SER A 245 7.57 -21.97 18.41
N LEU A 246 8.49 -21.92 17.47
CA LEU A 246 9.03 -20.68 16.92
C LEU A 246 7.93 -19.83 16.23
N ALA A 247 7.03 -20.45 15.47
CA ALA A 247 5.90 -19.76 14.87
C ALA A 247 5.02 -19.06 15.92
N ASN A 248 4.73 -19.73 17.05
CA ASN A 248 3.96 -19.13 18.15
C ASN A 248 4.67 -17.95 18.81
N ILE A 249 6.00 -18.02 18.99
CA ILE A 249 6.81 -16.92 19.53
C ILE A 249 6.72 -15.70 18.58
N ILE A 250 6.90 -15.93 17.27
CA ILE A 250 6.83 -14.88 16.24
C ILE A 250 5.45 -14.23 16.21
N ILE A 251 4.38 -15.01 16.20
CA ILE A 251 3.01 -14.49 16.23
C ILE A 251 2.78 -13.64 17.49
N THR A 252 3.24 -14.10 18.65
CA THR A 252 3.10 -13.38 19.92
C THR A 252 3.88 -12.06 19.89
N HIS A 253 5.11 -12.07 19.37
CA HIS A 253 5.92 -10.87 19.22
C HIS A 253 5.26 -9.85 18.29
N LEU A 254 4.79 -10.26 17.10
CA LEU A 254 4.10 -9.37 16.16
C LEU A 254 2.84 -8.78 16.79
N LYS A 255 2.04 -9.55 17.52
CA LYS A 255 0.86 -9.06 18.25
C LYS A 255 1.20 -8.03 19.33
N SER A 256 2.40 -8.12 19.93
CA SER A 256 2.86 -7.13 20.92
C SER A 256 3.29 -5.80 20.31
N SER A 257 3.70 -5.79 19.03
CA SER A 257 4.06 -4.59 18.28
C SER A 257 2.97 -4.23 17.27
N ARG A 258 2.16 -3.28 17.66
CA ARG A 258 1.00 -2.86 16.90
C ARG A 258 1.31 -2.40 15.47
N SER A 259 2.33 -1.56 15.27
CA SER A 259 2.72 -1.08 13.94
C SER A 259 3.09 -2.24 13.01
N LEU A 260 3.76 -3.26 13.54
CA LEU A 260 4.09 -4.46 12.77
C LEU A 260 2.84 -5.31 12.51
N TYR A 261 1.96 -5.46 13.50
CA TYR A 261 0.79 -6.32 13.35
C TYR A 261 -0.25 -5.78 12.37
N ILE A 262 -0.43 -4.45 12.31
CA ILE A 262 -1.24 -3.81 11.26
C ILE A 262 -0.69 -4.16 9.87
N MET A 263 0.62 -4.06 9.69
CA MET A 263 1.25 -4.36 8.41
C MET A 263 1.12 -5.83 7.99
N CYS A 264 0.89 -6.75 8.93
CA CYS A 264 0.63 -8.17 8.65
C CYS A 264 -0.68 -8.43 7.88
N HIS A 265 -1.52 -7.42 7.61
CA HIS A 265 -2.58 -7.52 6.61
C HIS A 265 -2.00 -7.74 5.20
N ILE A 266 -0.77 -7.29 4.96
CA ILE A 266 -0.07 -7.41 3.69
C ILE A 266 0.73 -8.71 3.67
N PRO A 267 0.43 -9.69 2.78
CA PRO A 267 1.15 -10.95 2.68
C PRO A 267 2.67 -10.79 2.52
N VAL A 268 3.12 -9.84 1.70
CA VAL A 268 4.56 -9.56 1.52
C VAL A 268 5.21 -9.11 2.83
N PHE A 269 4.53 -8.33 3.66
CA PHE A 269 5.07 -7.95 4.97
C PHE A 269 5.12 -9.15 5.94
N CYS A 270 4.13 -10.06 5.89
CA CYS A 270 4.19 -11.31 6.65
C CYS A 270 5.43 -12.13 6.25
N TRP A 271 5.72 -12.22 4.96
CA TRP A 271 6.91 -12.88 4.45
C TRP A 271 8.22 -12.22 4.95
N ILE A 272 8.34 -10.89 4.85
CA ILE A 272 9.50 -10.14 5.35
C ILE A 272 9.69 -10.42 6.85
N SER A 273 8.61 -10.31 7.63
CA SER A 273 8.63 -10.51 9.08
C SER A 273 9.01 -11.95 9.45
N ALA A 274 8.47 -12.95 8.74
CA ALA A 274 8.84 -14.35 8.94
C ALA A 274 10.33 -14.56 8.68
N THR A 275 10.84 -14.05 7.56
CA THR A 275 12.27 -14.19 7.18
C THR A 275 13.21 -13.58 8.22
N VAL A 276 12.88 -12.38 8.72
CA VAL A 276 13.73 -11.68 9.71
C VAL A 276 13.65 -12.36 11.06
N LEU A 277 12.44 -12.61 11.57
CA LEU A 277 12.25 -13.12 12.92
C LEU A 277 12.67 -14.59 13.06
N GLU A 278 12.45 -15.42 12.01
CA GLU A 278 12.92 -16.80 11.98
C GLU A 278 14.44 -16.85 12.11
N LYS A 279 15.17 -16.02 11.35
CA LYS A 279 16.64 -15.97 11.41
C LYS A 279 17.14 -15.46 12.76
N MET A 280 16.61 -14.35 13.25
CA MET A 280 17.06 -13.75 14.51
C MET A 280 16.79 -14.63 15.73
N LEU A 281 15.67 -15.33 15.77
CA LEU A 281 15.28 -16.17 16.91
C LEU A 281 15.88 -17.58 16.85
N SER A 282 16.29 -18.08 15.67
CA SER A 282 16.94 -19.39 15.52
C SER A 282 18.44 -19.34 15.78
N GLU A 283 19.12 -18.25 15.43
CA GLU A 283 20.59 -18.12 15.51
C GLU A 283 21.07 -17.63 16.88
N ALA A 284 20.20 -17.45 17.89
CA ALA A 284 20.51 -16.88 19.19
C ALA A 284 21.37 -15.59 19.12
N GLU A 285 21.15 -14.80 18.07
CA GLU A 285 21.82 -13.52 17.93
C GLU A 285 21.44 -12.61 19.10
N THR A 286 22.42 -12.00 19.73
CA THR A 286 22.27 -11.12 20.91
C THR A 286 21.66 -9.74 20.54
N GLY A 287 20.97 -9.64 19.41
CA GLY A 287 20.35 -8.42 18.91
C GLY A 287 18.96 -8.16 19.49
N GLU A 288 18.58 -6.90 19.58
CA GLU A 288 17.22 -6.50 19.95
C GLU A 288 16.23 -6.89 18.84
N ILE A 289 15.17 -7.63 19.21
CA ILE A 289 14.13 -8.05 18.26
C ILE A 289 13.41 -6.81 17.70
N PRO A 290 13.21 -6.68 16.37
CA PRO A 290 12.59 -5.53 15.75
C PRO A 290 11.20 -5.21 16.31
N LYS A 291 10.98 -3.95 16.69
CA LYS A 291 9.71 -3.43 17.22
C LYS A 291 9.09 -2.37 16.31
N THR A 292 9.88 -1.81 15.37
CA THR A 292 9.43 -0.79 14.43
C THR A 292 9.56 -1.27 12.99
N LEU A 293 8.87 -0.59 12.07
CA LEU A 293 8.96 -0.91 10.63
C LEU A 293 10.38 -0.74 10.12
N THR A 294 11.04 0.37 10.49
CA THR A 294 12.42 0.65 10.06
C THR A 294 13.38 -0.45 10.51
N GLN A 295 13.27 -0.91 11.76
CA GLN A 295 14.08 -2.02 12.27
C GLN A 295 13.86 -3.29 11.43
N MET A 296 12.61 -3.64 11.16
CA MET A 296 12.26 -4.84 10.39
C MET A 296 12.87 -4.79 8.97
N TYR A 297 12.71 -3.67 8.26
CA TYR A 297 13.22 -3.54 6.90
C TYR A 297 14.76 -3.43 6.83
N THR A 298 15.39 -2.80 7.83
CA THR A 298 16.85 -2.74 7.93
C THR A 298 17.44 -4.12 8.16
N HIS A 299 16.89 -4.92 9.07
CA HIS A 299 17.32 -6.31 9.28
C HIS A 299 17.10 -7.16 8.03
N PHE A 300 15.96 -6.98 7.35
CA PHE A 300 15.69 -7.68 6.09
C PHE A 300 16.76 -7.35 5.04
N LEU A 301 17.11 -6.06 4.85
CA LEU A 301 18.17 -5.63 3.93
C LEU A 301 19.52 -6.27 4.26
N ILE A 302 19.91 -6.27 5.53
CA ILE A 302 21.17 -6.86 5.99
C ILE A 302 21.19 -8.37 5.74
N ILE A 303 20.10 -9.08 6.03
CA ILE A 303 20.00 -10.52 5.77
C ILE A 303 20.18 -10.80 4.28
N GLN A 304 19.52 -10.03 3.41
CA GLN A 304 19.61 -10.23 1.96
C GLN A 304 20.99 -9.91 1.38
N THR A 305 21.68 -8.91 1.92
CA THR A 305 23.05 -8.58 1.50
C THR A 305 24.07 -9.59 2.03
N ASN A 306 23.89 -10.14 3.23
CA ASN A 306 24.79 -11.16 3.79
C ASN A 306 24.72 -12.49 3.01
N ILE A 307 23.56 -12.88 2.47
CA ILE A 307 23.42 -14.09 1.64
C ILE A 307 24.34 -14.03 0.40
N LYS A 308 24.66 -12.84 -0.09
CA LYS A 308 25.59 -12.62 -1.21
C LYS A 308 27.01 -13.07 -0.89
N HIS A 309 27.51 -12.83 0.33
CA HIS A 309 28.88 -13.17 0.71
C HIS A 309 29.13 -14.69 0.79
N GLU A 310 28.09 -15.50 0.93
CA GLU A 310 28.17 -16.96 0.90
C GLU A 310 28.24 -17.53 -0.51
N LYS A 311 27.94 -16.71 -1.55
CA LYS A 311 27.99 -17.10 -2.95
C LYS A 311 29.21 -16.41 -3.58
N ASP A 312 30.32 -17.12 -3.77
CA ASP A 312 31.54 -16.63 -4.46
C ASP A 312 31.23 -15.98 -5.81
N TYR A 313 31.05 -14.65 -5.83
CA TYR A 313 30.96 -13.85 -7.05
C TYR A 313 32.07 -12.82 -7.12
N GLU A 314 32.55 -12.56 -8.35
CA GLU A 314 33.70 -11.75 -8.71
C GLU A 314 33.84 -10.42 -7.93
N LYS A 315 35.05 -10.14 -7.50
CA LYS A 315 35.54 -9.12 -6.57
C LYS A 315 35.37 -7.64 -6.96
N ASN A 316 34.58 -7.28 -7.95
CA ASN A 316 34.61 -5.94 -8.53
C ASN A 316 33.54 -4.95 -8.08
N MET A 317 32.56 -5.34 -7.27
CA MET A 317 31.49 -4.45 -6.82
C MET A 317 31.26 -4.59 -5.33
N THR A 318 31.28 -3.46 -4.62
CA THR A 318 30.98 -3.43 -3.18
C THR A 318 29.45 -3.41 -2.96
N ASP A 319 28.98 -3.99 -1.84
CA ASP A 319 27.56 -3.93 -1.45
C ASP A 319 27.10 -2.48 -1.26
N GLU A 320 28.02 -1.62 -0.80
CA GLU A 320 27.78 -0.20 -0.60
C GLU A 320 27.41 0.48 -1.93
N ASP A 321 28.18 0.27 -3.00
CA ASP A 321 27.91 0.87 -4.29
C ASP A 321 26.57 0.40 -4.88
N MET A 322 26.27 -0.90 -4.77
CA MET A 322 25.00 -1.45 -5.23
C MET A 322 23.80 -0.85 -4.46
N ILE A 323 23.87 -0.80 -3.13
CA ILE A 323 22.79 -0.25 -2.31
C ILE A 323 22.59 1.23 -2.59
N LEU A 324 23.67 2.00 -2.75
CA LEU A 324 23.59 3.42 -3.06
C LEU A 324 22.98 3.67 -4.45
N LYS A 325 23.34 2.89 -5.47
CA LYS A 325 22.76 3.00 -6.81
C LYS A 325 21.29 2.60 -6.83
N LEU A 326 20.93 1.48 -6.21
CA LEU A 326 19.54 1.07 -6.06
C LEU A 326 18.72 2.07 -5.21
N GLY A 327 19.31 2.64 -4.17
CA GLY A 327 18.69 3.68 -3.36
C GLY A 327 18.46 4.98 -4.14
N LYS A 328 19.40 5.37 -4.99
CA LYS A 328 19.25 6.52 -5.90
C LYS A 328 18.10 6.29 -6.88
N LEU A 329 18.08 5.11 -7.53
CA LEU A 329 16.98 4.69 -8.40
C LEU A 329 15.65 4.77 -7.64
N ALA A 330 15.61 4.19 -6.44
CA ALA A 330 14.42 4.19 -5.61
C ALA A 330 13.93 5.61 -5.31
N PHE A 331 14.79 6.52 -4.89
CA PHE A 331 14.40 7.89 -4.57
C PHE A 331 13.90 8.67 -5.78
N GLN A 332 14.63 8.60 -6.91
CA GLN A 332 14.24 9.32 -8.12
C GLN A 332 12.89 8.83 -8.68
N GLN A 333 12.67 7.52 -8.67
CA GLN A 333 11.44 6.94 -9.19
C GLN A 333 10.26 7.08 -8.19
N LEU A 334 10.52 7.12 -6.88
CA LEU A 334 9.51 7.46 -5.88
C LEU A 334 8.94 8.86 -6.09
N VAL A 335 9.82 9.85 -6.35
CA VAL A 335 9.39 11.23 -6.62
C VAL A 335 8.58 11.32 -7.92
N LYS A 336 8.90 10.50 -8.95
CA LYS A 336 8.15 10.41 -10.20
C LYS A 336 6.85 9.59 -10.07
N GLY A 337 6.67 8.82 -8.98
CA GLY A 337 5.55 7.90 -8.79
C GLY A 337 5.66 6.59 -9.57
N ASN A 338 6.82 6.24 -10.12
CA ASN A 338 7.05 5.02 -10.87
C ASN A 338 7.38 3.84 -9.95
N VAL A 339 6.80 2.68 -10.22
CA VAL A 339 7.03 1.43 -9.45
C VAL A 339 7.72 0.35 -10.27
N ILE A 340 7.67 0.45 -11.60
CA ILE A 340 8.39 -0.41 -12.55
C ILE A 340 9.36 0.44 -13.35
N PHE A 341 10.48 -0.17 -13.73
CA PHE A 341 11.61 0.54 -14.37
C PHE A 341 11.99 -0.16 -15.67
N TYR A 342 12.19 0.66 -16.69
CA TYR A 342 12.70 0.25 -17.99
C TYR A 342 14.14 0.75 -18.16
N GLU A 343 14.75 0.38 -19.27
CA GLU A 343 16.13 0.76 -19.57
C GLU A 343 16.38 2.28 -19.48
N GLU A 344 15.41 3.09 -19.90
CA GLU A 344 15.48 4.56 -19.82
C GLU A 344 15.57 5.05 -18.38
N ASP A 345 14.71 4.51 -17.49
CA ASP A 345 14.68 4.86 -16.07
C ASP A 345 16.01 4.49 -15.36
N LEU A 346 16.59 3.35 -15.74
CA LEU A 346 17.88 2.89 -15.19
C LEU A 346 19.02 3.79 -15.64
N ARG A 347 19.08 4.16 -16.91
CA ARG A 347 20.11 5.04 -17.47
C ARG A 347 20.12 6.42 -16.80
N GLU A 348 18.96 7.01 -16.50
CA GLU A 348 18.85 8.27 -15.76
C GLU A 348 19.51 8.20 -14.38
N CYS A 349 19.52 7.01 -13.76
CA CYS A 349 20.16 6.77 -12.47
C CYS A 349 21.64 6.37 -12.58
N GLY A 350 22.15 6.21 -13.80
CA GLY A 350 23.52 5.76 -14.06
C GLY A 350 23.71 4.26 -13.86
N ILE A 351 22.65 3.46 -14.11
CA ILE A 351 22.65 2.00 -14.07
C ILE A 351 22.42 1.50 -15.49
N ASP A 352 23.31 0.70 -16.04
CA ASP A 352 23.04 0.02 -17.31
C ASP A 352 22.24 -1.27 -17.11
N VAL A 353 21.64 -1.79 -18.19
CA VAL A 353 20.77 -2.98 -18.13
C VAL A 353 21.53 -4.23 -17.69
N THR A 354 22.83 -4.33 -18.03
CA THR A 354 23.67 -5.47 -17.61
C THR A 354 23.91 -5.43 -16.12
N GLU A 355 24.24 -4.25 -15.60
CA GLU A 355 24.42 -3.98 -14.17
C GLU A 355 23.12 -4.25 -13.39
N ALA A 356 21.97 -3.79 -13.91
CA ALA A 356 20.66 -4.06 -13.32
C ALA A 356 20.34 -5.56 -13.26
N SER A 357 20.67 -6.33 -14.31
CA SER A 357 20.49 -7.79 -14.31
C SER A 357 21.43 -8.48 -13.31
N VAL A 358 22.65 -7.98 -13.12
CA VAL A 358 23.55 -8.47 -12.07
C VAL A 358 22.96 -8.19 -10.70
N TYR A 359 22.44 -6.97 -10.45
CA TYR A 359 21.80 -6.62 -9.18
C TYR A 359 20.58 -7.49 -8.89
N SER A 360 19.73 -7.74 -9.90
CA SER A 360 18.58 -8.62 -9.75
C SER A 360 18.98 -10.06 -9.46
N GLY A 361 20.06 -10.54 -10.02
CA GLY A 361 20.62 -11.87 -9.74
C GLY A 361 21.22 -12.02 -8.34
N LEU A 362 21.82 -10.94 -7.80
CA LEU A 362 22.45 -10.93 -6.48
C LEU A 362 21.45 -10.71 -5.33
N CYS A 363 20.48 -9.82 -5.54
CA CYS A 363 19.50 -9.39 -4.52
C CYS A 363 18.06 -9.64 -4.98
N THR A 364 17.76 -10.87 -5.40
CA THR A 364 16.45 -11.27 -5.98
C THR A 364 15.24 -10.93 -5.12
N GLN A 365 15.43 -10.80 -3.81
CA GLN A 365 14.37 -10.48 -2.86
C GLN A 365 14.22 -8.97 -2.56
N ILE A 366 15.05 -8.15 -3.14
CA ILE A 366 15.02 -6.68 -3.02
C ILE A 366 14.66 -6.08 -4.37
N PHE A 367 15.38 -6.47 -5.41
CA PHE A 367 15.28 -5.95 -6.76
C PHE A 367 15.33 -7.11 -7.74
N ARG A 368 14.44 -7.12 -8.72
CA ARG A 368 14.34 -8.24 -9.65
C ARG A 368 14.07 -7.79 -11.08
N GLU A 369 14.59 -8.57 -12.01
CA GLU A 369 14.19 -8.56 -13.41
C GLU A 369 12.95 -9.44 -13.57
N GLU A 370 11.88 -8.87 -14.10
CA GLU A 370 10.65 -9.60 -14.39
C GLU A 370 10.78 -10.32 -15.73
N PHE A 371 10.71 -11.64 -15.71
CA PHE A 371 10.69 -12.46 -16.92
C PHE A 371 9.28 -12.53 -17.47
N GLY A 372 9.01 -11.74 -18.51
CA GLY A 372 7.73 -11.70 -19.19
C GLY A 372 7.56 -12.77 -20.28
N TRP A 373 6.44 -12.67 -20.96
CA TRP A 373 6.18 -13.40 -22.21
C TRP A 373 6.86 -12.73 -23.40
N TYR A 374 7.13 -11.42 -23.31
CA TYR A 374 7.80 -10.62 -24.30
C TYR A 374 9.30 -10.47 -24.00
N GLN A 375 10.14 -10.31 -25.04
CA GLN A 375 11.61 -10.29 -24.93
C GLN A 375 12.18 -8.96 -24.37
N GLY A 376 11.40 -8.15 -23.69
CA GLY A 376 11.88 -6.92 -23.06
C GLY A 376 12.27 -7.13 -21.60
N LYS A 377 13.21 -6.32 -21.10
CA LYS A 377 13.63 -6.33 -19.70
C LYS A 377 12.84 -5.30 -18.90
N VAL A 378 12.19 -5.76 -17.86
CA VAL A 378 11.46 -4.92 -16.90
C VAL A 378 12.00 -5.19 -15.51
N PHE A 379 12.27 -4.13 -14.76
CA PHE A 379 12.81 -4.22 -13.41
C PHE A 379 11.85 -3.60 -12.40
N CYS A 380 11.84 -4.13 -11.21
CA CYS A 380 11.07 -3.55 -10.11
C CYS A 380 11.72 -3.89 -8.75
N PHE A 381 11.38 -3.11 -7.72
CA PHE A 381 11.56 -3.58 -6.35
C PHE A 381 10.47 -4.59 -6.02
N VAL A 382 10.81 -5.59 -5.20
CA VAL A 382 9.89 -6.70 -4.87
C VAL A 382 8.61 -6.16 -4.20
N HIS A 383 8.72 -5.05 -3.47
CA HIS A 383 7.58 -4.39 -2.86
C HIS A 383 7.79 -2.88 -2.73
N LEU A 384 6.69 -2.10 -2.77
CA LEU A 384 6.73 -0.64 -2.63
C LEU A 384 7.42 -0.19 -1.34
N SER A 385 7.19 -0.84 -0.21
CA SER A 385 7.83 -0.48 1.05
C SER A 385 9.35 -0.73 1.07
N ILE A 386 9.86 -1.71 0.30
CA ILE A 386 11.30 -1.88 0.08
C ILE A 386 11.83 -0.72 -0.77
N HIS A 387 11.08 -0.32 -1.78
CA HIS A 387 11.36 0.86 -2.61
C HIS A 387 11.50 2.12 -1.73
N GLU A 388 10.51 2.39 -0.88
CA GLU A 388 10.50 3.55 0.01
C GLU A 388 11.59 3.49 1.08
N HIS A 389 11.90 2.30 1.62
CA HIS A 389 12.99 2.11 2.57
C HIS A 389 14.36 2.38 1.93
N LEU A 390 14.62 1.88 0.72
CA LEU A 390 15.86 2.15 0.00
C LEU A 390 16.00 3.62 -0.40
N ALA A 391 14.90 4.27 -0.79
CA ALA A 391 14.86 5.70 -1.05
C ALA A 391 15.23 6.50 0.21
N ALA A 392 14.66 6.15 1.36
CA ALA A 392 14.97 6.78 2.64
C ALA A 392 16.44 6.55 3.07
N LEU A 393 16.94 5.33 2.86
CA LEU A 393 18.33 4.99 3.15
C LEU A 393 19.30 5.82 2.29
N TYR A 394 19.03 5.97 0.99
CA TYR A 394 19.82 6.81 0.10
C TYR A 394 19.85 8.26 0.57
N VAL A 395 18.71 8.84 0.93
CA VAL A 395 18.62 10.22 1.43
C VAL A 395 19.40 10.37 2.74
N HIS A 396 19.26 9.43 3.66
CA HIS A 396 19.99 9.40 4.93
C HIS A 396 21.52 9.30 4.72
N LEU A 397 21.98 8.36 3.90
CA LEU A 397 23.40 8.17 3.60
C LEU A 397 23.99 9.34 2.80
N SER A 398 23.24 9.97 1.91
CA SER A 398 23.68 11.17 1.19
C SER A 398 23.96 12.34 2.14
N CYS A 399 23.13 12.51 3.15
CA CYS A 399 23.34 13.52 4.18
C CYS A 399 24.53 13.16 5.08
N THR A 400 24.56 11.96 5.63
CA THR A 400 25.56 11.56 6.63
C THR A 400 26.94 11.33 6.07
N ASN A 401 27.07 10.75 4.84
CA ASN A 401 28.35 10.44 4.22
C ASN A 401 28.89 11.57 3.36
N ASN A 402 28.02 12.32 2.69
CA ASN A 402 28.40 13.30 1.66
C ASN A 402 27.98 14.73 2.00
N ASN A 403 27.29 14.95 3.09
CA ASN A 403 26.79 16.28 3.52
C ASN A 403 25.85 16.92 2.48
N ILE A 404 25.03 16.12 1.79
CA ILE A 404 24.13 16.55 0.72
C ILE A 404 22.68 16.43 1.16
N ASN A 405 21.92 17.53 1.04
CA ASN A 405 20.47 17.51 1.14
C ASN A 405 19.87 17.23 -0.25
N VAL A 406 19.38 16.02 -0.47
CA VAL A 406 18.89 15.57 -1.79
C VAL A 406 17.62 16.33 -2.22
N PHE A 407 16.82 16.84 -1.28
CA PHE A 407 15.62 17.63 -1.61
C PHE A 407 15.96 18.98 -2.28
N ASP A 408 17.11 19.57 -1.98
CA ASP A 408 17.55 20.82 -2.61
C ASP A 408 17.93 20.64 -4.08
N LEU A 409 18.35 19.42 -4.46
CA LEU A 409 18.64 19.07 -5.86
C LEU A 409 17.36 19.01 -6.70
N ILE A 410 16.27 18.48 -6.15
CA ILE A 410 14.97 18.39 -6.85
C ILE A 410 14.42 19.79 -7.13
N THR A 411 14.49 20.70 -6.16
CA THR A 411 13.99 22.07 -6.30
C THR A 411 14.75 22.84 -7.38
N LYS A 412 16.05 22.61 -7.52
CA LYS A 412 16.89 23.22 -8.57
C LYS A 412 16.64 22.64 -9.97
N GLN A 413 16.33 21.34 -10.09
CA GLN A 413 15.97 20.72 -11.37
C GLN A 413 14.65 21.20 -11.95
N SER A 414 13.69 21.60 -11.11
CA SER A 414 12.43 22.19 -11.58
C SER A 414 12.59 23.59 -12.18
N LEU A 415 13.72 24.25 -11.95
CA LEU A 415 14.02 25.61 -12.43
C LEU A 415 14.99 25.67 -13.60
N LEU A 416 15.74 24.61 -13.89
CA LEU A 416 16.73 24.55 -14.98
C LEU A 416 16.85 23.12 -15.52
N SER A 417 16.34 22.91 -16.72
CA SER A 417 16.69 21.76 -17.57
C SER A 417 18.17 21.85 -17.97
N ILE A 418 19.08 21.32 -17.19
CA ILE A 418 20.47 21.10 -17.66
C ILE A 418 21.09 19.96 -16.83
N VAL A 419 21.37 18.90 -17.54
CA VAL A 419 22.36 17.86 -17.24
C VAL A 419 23.72 18.53 -17.24
N THR A 420 24.35 18.64 -16.11
CA THR A 420 25.80 18.62 -15.84
C THR A 420 26.07 19.29 -14.49
N ASP A 421 26.92 18.63 -13.72
CA ASP A 421 27.56 19.07 -12.49
C ASP A 421 27.09 18.50 -11.15
N TRP A 422 27.08 17.16 -11.12
CA TRP A 422 27.07 16.41 -9.86
C TRP A 422 28.34 16.59 -9.02
N PHE A 423 29.39 17.14 -9.63
CA PHE A 423 30.74 17.21 -9.05
C PHE A 423 31.16 18.61 -8.57
N GLN A 424 30.33 19.64 -8.69
CA GLN A 424 30.76 21.02 -8.37
C GLN A 424 29.95 21.74 -7.29
N LEU A 425 29.13 21.06 -6.48
CA LEU A 425 28.50 21.67 -5.33
C LEU A 425 29.36 21.49 -4.07
N ASN A 426 30.49 22.14 -4.03
CA ASN A 426 31.19 22.49 -2.79
C ASN A 426 30.40 23.59 -2.06
N SER A 427 29.26 23.25 -1.46
CA SER A 427 28.67 24.10 -0.45
C SER A 427 29.37 23.81 0.88
N SER A 428 30.09 24.77 1.38
CA SER A 428 30.84 24.72 2.64
C SER A 428 29.93 24.73 3.90
N GLU A 429 28.64 24.68 3.75
CA GLU A 429 27.69 24.63 4.86
C GLU A 429 27.38 23.18 5.23
N HIS A 430 27.58 22.85 6.49
CA HIS A 430 27.32 21.53 7.04
C HIS A 430 25.79 21.33 7.15
N VAL A 431 25.20 20.47 6.32
CA VAL A 431 23.78 20.11 6.40
C VAL A 431 23.55 19.30 7.66
N SER A 432 22.73 19.81 8.58
CA SER A 432 22.38 19.06 9.78
C SER A 432 21.32 18.00 9.46
N LEU A 433 21.38 16.84 10.14
CA LEU A 433 20.37 15.79 9.99
C LEU A 433 18.98 16.30 10.42
N SER A 434 18.91 17.22 11.41
CA SER A 434 17.67 17.84 11.85
C SER A 434 17.04 18.71 10.73
N GLU A 435 17.85 19.48 9.98
CA GLU A 435 17.36 20.27 8.83
C GLU A 435 16.82 19.38 7.72
N LEU A 436 17.52 18.27 7.40
CA LEU A 436 17.03 17.27 6.46
C LEU A 436 15.66 16.72 6.89
N HIS A 437 15.53 16.32 8.16
CA HIS A 437 14.28 15.79 8.71
C HIS A 437 13.15 16.81 8.66
N GLN A 438 13.42 18.08 9.03
CA GLN A 438 12.42 19.15 8.96
C GLN A 438 11.94 19.38 7.52
N ARG A 439 12.85 19.32 6.54
CA ARG A 439 12.51 19.42 5.12
C ARG A 439 11.64 18.25 4.69
N ALA A 440 12.04 17.01 5.01
CA ALA A 440 11.28 15.81 4.70
C ALA A 440 9.86 15.82 5.31
N VAL A 441 9.73 16.26 6.57
CA VAL A 441 8.42 16.42 7.23
C VAL A 441 7.55 17.41 6.44
N ASN A 442 8.12 18.56 6.01
CA ASN A 442 7.35 19.54 5.25
C ASN A 442 6.93 19.01 3.89
N GLU A 443 7.80 18.30 3.15
CA GLU A 443 7.47 17.68 1.87
C GLU A 443 6.35 16.64 2.02
N ALA A 444 6.45 15.76 3.02
CA ALA A 444 5.40 14.77 3.30
C ALA A 444 4.05 15.43 3.67
N LEU A 445 4.08 16.52 4.45
CA LEU A 445 2.88 17.28 4.82
C LEU A 445 2.25 18.04 3.65
N GLN A 446 3.03 18.43 2.64
CA GLN A 446 2.53 19.07 1.42
C GLN A 446 1.97 18.05 0.43
N SER A 447 2.37 16.80 0.54
CA SER A 447 1.84 15.71 -0.28
C SER A 447 0.32 15.62 -0.15
N LYS A 448 -0.39 15.62 -1.27
CA LYS A 448 -1.86 15.55 -1.28
C LYS A 448 -2.36 14.19 -0.82
N ASN A 449 -1.69 13.12 -1.23
CA ASN A 449 -2.14 11.74 -1.07
C ASN A 449 -1.35 10.96 -0.01
N GLY A 450 -0.39 11.59 0.68
CA GLY A 450 0.47 10.92 1.66
C GLY A 450 1.50 9.96 1.05
N HIS A 451 1.83 10.10 -0.24
CA HIS A 451 2.78 9.19 -0.94
C HIS A 451 4.21 9.18 -0.35
N LEU A 452 4.55 10.14 0.50
CA LEU A 452 5.81 10.18 1.24
C LEU A 452 5.67 9.77 2.71
N ASP A 453 4.50 9.29 3.15
CA ASP A 453 4.24 9.00 4.55
C ASP A 453 5.13 7.87 5.08
N LEU A 454 5.20 6.76 4.37
CA LEU A 454 6.03 5.61 4.77
C LEU A 454 7.52 5.90 4.57
N PHE A 455 7.88 6.58 3.48
CA PHE A 455 9.25 7.07 3.26
C PHE A 455 9.73 7.94 4.44
N LEU A 456 8.90 8.86 4.92
CA LEU A 456 9.22 9.72 6.07
C LEU A 456 9.45 8.89 7.34
N ARG A 457 8.59 7.91 7.64
CA ARG A 457 8.76 6.99 8.78
C ARG A 457 10.11 6.29 8.72
N PHE A 458 10.48 5.75 7.56
CA PHE A 458 11.78 5.11 7.36
C PHE A 458 12.95 6.08 7.53
N LEU A 459 12.88 7.27 6.91
CA LEU A 459 13.95 8.26 7.00
C LEU A 459 14.26 8.65 8.46
N LEU A 460 13.20 8.90 9.24
CA LEU A 460 13.34 9.24 10.66
C LEU A 460 13.83 8.05 11.50
N GLY A 461 13.28 6.86 11.25
CA GLY A 461 13.69 5.65 11.95
C GLY A 461 15.17 5.29 11.73
N LEU A 462 15.72 5.52 10.53
CA LEU A 462 17.13 5.28 10.22
C LEU A 462 18.09 6.16 11.05
N SER A 463 17.63 7.30 11.58
CA SER A 463 18.43 8.19 12.41
C SER A 463 18.61 7.70 13.86
N VAL A 464 17.88 6.68 14.27
CA VAL A 464 17.97 6.13 15.63
C VAL A 464 19.30 5.37 15.80
N LYS A 465 19.92 5.53 16.95
CA LYS A 465 21.26 4.99 17.24
C LYS A 465 21.40 3.48 16.97
N SER A 466 20.39 2.70 17.29
CA SER A 466 20.41 1.25 17.02
C SER A 466 20.49 0.95 15.52
N GLN A 467 19.83 1.73 14.68
CA GLN A 467 19.89 1.59 13.23
C GLN A 467 21.22 2.04 12.65
N GLN A 468 21.80 3.11 13.17
CA GLN A 468 23.13 3.59 12.77
C GLN A 468 24.21 2.54 13.05
N ILE A 469 24.11 1.82 14.17
CA ILE A 469 25.00 0.69 14.49
C ILE A 469 24.85 -0.44 13.46
N LEU A 470 23.65 -0.81 13.10
CA LEU A 470 23.38 -1.85 12.11
C LEU A 470 23.90 -1.46 10.71
N LEU A 471 23.77 -0.17 10.35
CA LEU A 471 24.21 0.37 9.07
C LEU A 471 25.66 0.85 9.06
N GLN A 472 26.44 0.60 10.11
CA GLN A 472 27.82 1.09 10.26
C GLN A 472 28.72 0.74 9.08
N ARG A 473 28.48 -0.41 8.41
CA ARG A 473 29.23 -0.82 7.20
C ARG A 473 28.98 0.09 5.99
N LEU A 474 27.81 0.75 5.94
CA LEU A 474 27.42 1.67 4.85
C LEU A 474 27.73 3.13 5.20
N MET A 475 28.13 3.42 6.43
CA MET A 475 28.42 4.78 6.90
C MET A 475 29.92 5.04 6.92
N LYS A 476 30.36 6.10 6.22
CA LYS A 476 31.78 6.50 6.15
C LYS A 476 32.31 7.12 7.44
N GLN A 477 31.42 7.72 8.23
CA GLN A 477 31.76 8.30 9.52
C GLN A 477 30.72 7.88 10.55
N THR A 478 31.18 7.53 11.75
CA THR A 478 30.31 7.46 12.92
C THR A 478 29.80 8.87 13.20
N SER A 479 28.54 9.12 12.91
CA SER A 479 27.90 10.40 13.23
C SER A 479 28.15 10.75 14.68
N ARG A 480 28.70 11.94 14.96
CA ARG A 480 28.64 12.52 16.31
C ARG A 480 27.18 12.42 16.71
N SER A 481 26.90 11.94 17.91
CA SER A 481 25.55 11.67 18.44
C SER A 481 24.68 12.93 18.30
N ASN A 482 24.08 13.14 17.13
CA ASN A 482 23.04 14.13 16.99
C ASN A 482 21.81 13.55 17.70
N SER A 483 21.43 14.19 18.79
CA SER A 483 20.18 13.91 19.47
C SER A 483 19.01 14.17 18.49
N ASN A 484 18.05 13.26 18.40
CA ASN A 484 16.84 13.45 17.60
C ASN A 484 15.84 14.41 18.28
N GLU A 485 16.22 15.05 19.39
CA GLU A 485 15.37 15.94 20.20
C GLU A 485 14.78 17.08 19.37
N GLU A 486 15.61 17.76 18.57
CA GLU A 486 15.15 18.86 17.70
C GLU A 486 14.11 18.38 16.67
N THR A 487 14.31 17.20 16.10
CA THR A 487 13.36 16.59 15.16
C THR A 487 12.05 16.24 15.86
N VAL A 488 12.12 15.63 17.04
CA VAL A 488 10.95 15.29 17.87
C VAL A 488 10.16 16.53 18.23
N GLU A 489 10.82 17.58 18.73
CA GLU A 489 10.16 18.85 19.07
C GLU A 489 9.52 19.52 17.84
N TYR A 490 10.20 19.47 16.69
CA TYR A 490 9.64 19.99 15.44
C TYR A 490 8.36 19.24 15.04
N ILE A 491 8.36 17.90 15.10
CA ILE A 491 7.19 17.08 14.79
C ILE A 491 6.05 17.38 15.77
N LYS A 492 6.33 17.47 17.07
CA LYS A 492 5.33 17.84 18.09
C LYS A 492 4.73 19.23 17.84
N LYS A 493 5.55 20.19 17.38
CA LYS A 493 5.07 21.51 16.98
C LYS A 493 4.15 21.43 15.76
N LYS A 494 4.48 20.62 14.76
CA LYS A 494 3.64 20.41 13.57
C LYS A 494 2.30 19.76 13.93
N ILE A 495 2.29 18.75 14.79
CA ILE A 495 1.04 18.10 15.27
C ILE A 495 0.08 19.13 15.89
N LYS A 496 0.60 20.17 16.55
CA LYS A 496 -0.23 21.26 17.14
C LYS A 496 -0.93 22.14 16.11
N THR A 497 -0.41 22.22 14.90
CA THR A 497 -0.85 23.18 13.86
C THR A 497 -1.56 22.53 12.67
N ILE A 498 -1.60 21.20 12.62
CA ILE A 498 -2.20 20.47 11.51
C ILE A 498 -3.65 20.12 11.84
N ASP A 499 -4.56 20.44 10.90
CA ASP A 499 -5.98 20.12 11.02
C ASP A 499 -6.34 18.74 10.43
N SER A 500 -5.48 18.14 9.56
CA SER A 500 -5.73 16.81 8.99
C SER A 500 -5.41 15.69 9.98
N PRO A 501 -6.39 14.86 10.35
CA PRO A 501 -6.20 13.72 11.23
C PRO A 501 -5.22 12.68 10.67
N GLU A 502 -5.28 12.41 9.36
CA GLU A 502 -4.43 11.44 8.68
C GLU A 502 -2.95 11.86 8.75
N LYS A 503 -2.68 13.15 8.50
CA LYS A 503 -1.33 13.70 8.62
C LYS A 503 -0.83 13.67 10.07
N SER A 504 -1.70 13.97 11.04
CA SER A 504 -1.37 13.85 12.45
C SER A 504 -1.07 12.42 12.85
N ILE A 505 -1.88 11.45 12.43
CA ILE A 505 -1.66 10.01 12.67
C ILE A 505 -0.29 9.58 12.12
N ASN A 506 0.05 10.00 10.89
CA ASN A 506 1.36 9.69 10.32
C ASN A 506 2.51 10.27 11.17
N LEU A 507 2.38 11.50 11.68
CA LEU A 507 3.39 12.09 12.54
C LEU A 507 3.53 11.37 13.89
N PHE A 508 2.46 10.81 14.45
CA PHE A 508 2.56 9.92 15.63
C PHE A 508 3.30 8.62 15.31
N HIS A 509 3.11 8.04 14.13
CA HIS A 509 3.91 6.91 13.69
C HIS A 509 5.39 7.29 13.52
N CYS A 510 5.68 8.50 13.02
CA CYS A 510 7.05 9.03 12.95
C CYS A 510 7.69 9.17 14.35
N LEU A 511 6.95 9.67 15.33
CA LEU A 511 7.43 9.72 16.73
C LEU A 511 7.71 8.33 17.28
N ASN A 512 6.85 7.36 16.96
CA ASN A 512 7.06 5.96 17.34
C ASN A 512 8.34 5.37 16.73
N GLU A 513 8.63 5.63 15.45
CA GLU A 513 9.88 5.22 14.80
C GLU A 513 11.11 5.86 15.45
N LEU A 514 11.00 7.10 15.94
CA LEU A 514 12.04 7.80 16.69
C LEU A 514 12.16 7.34 18.16
N GLY A 515 11.22 6.52 18.65
CA GLY A 515 11.16 6.03 20.03
C GLY A 515 10.54 7.03 21.03
N ASP A 516 9.86 8.07 20.56
CA ASP A 516 9.14 9.00 21.45
C ASP A 516 7.66 8.62 21.59
N HIS A 517 7.30 8.13 22.76
CA HIS A 517 5.93 7.70 23.09
C HIS A 517 5.24 8.64 24.09
N SER A 518 5.90 9.73 24.49
CA SER A 518 5.48 10.57 25.62
C SER A 518 4.04 11.09 25.53
N LEU A 519 3.63 11.60 24.37
CA LEU A 519 2.25 12.09 24.17
C LEU A 519 1.20 10.98 24.21
N VAL A 520 1.52 9.81 23.66
CA VAL A 520 0.63 8.65 23.62
C VAL A 520 0.45 8.07 25.03
N GLU A 521 1.52 7.94 25.78
CA GLU A 521 1.51 7.45 27.16
C GLU A 521 0.72 8.37 28.08
N GLU A 522 0.89 9.67 27.94
CA GLU A 522 0.13 10.68 28.69
C GLU A 522 -1.39 10.49 28.46
N ILE A 523 -1.81 10.38 27.21
CA ILE A 523 -3.22 10.21 26.86
C ILE A 523 -3.77 8.85 27.34
N GLN A 524 -2.98 7.79 27.24
CA GLN A 524 -3.39 6.48 27.77
C GLN A 524 -3.63 6.51 29.29
N GLN A 525 -2.83 7.29 30.04
CA GLN A 525 -3.04 7.51 31.47
C GLN A 525 -4.34 8.26 31.75
N TYR A 526 -4.64 9.34 30.98
CA TYR A 526 -5.92 10.05 31.11
C TYR A 526 -7.13 9.15 30.81
N LEU A 527 -7.06 8.35 29.75
CA LEU A 527 -8.13 7.42 29.38
C LEU A 527 -8.35 6.32 30.45
N LYS A 528 -7.26 5.75 30.99
CA LYS A 528 -7.32 4.71 32.02
C LYS A 528 -7.86 5.24 33.34
N SER A 529 -7.52 6.47 33.70
CA SER A 529 -7.96 7.10 34.96
C SER A 529 -9.38 7.67 34.89
N GLY A 530 -10.00 7.74 33.70
CA GLY A 530 -11.29 8.41 33.49
C GLY A 530 -11.29 9.92 33.65
N ARG A 531 -10.10 10.52 33.85
CA ARG A 531 -9.94 11.98 34.07
C ARG A 531 -9.94 12.80 32.79
N ILE A 532 -10.11 12.18 31.63
CA ILE A 532 -10.10 12.88 30.34
C ILE A 532 -11.18 13.98 30.28
N LYS A 533 -12.30 13.78 30.97
CA LYS A 533 -13.40 14.77 31.04
C LYS A 533 -13.02 16.05 31.78
N GLU A 534 -12.09 15.97 32.72
CA GLU A 534 -11.66 17.09 33.57
C GLU A 534 -10.42 17.79 33.01
N ALA A 535 -9.74 17.13 32.08
CA ALA A 535 -8.49 17.64 31.52
C ALA A 535 -8.74 18.64 30.39
N LYS A 536 -8.19 19.85 30.53
CA LYS A 536 -8.15 20.84 29.44
C LYS A 536 -7.08 20.45 28.43
N LEU A 537 -7.42 19.53 27.52
CA LEU A 537 -6.48 19.02 26.53
C LEU A 537 -6.16 20.06 25.45
N SER A 538 -4.87 20.19 25.10
CA SER A 538 -4.40 20.95 23.95
C SER A 538 -4.80 20.27 22.63
N SER A 539 -4.69 20.97 21.50
CA SER A 539 -4.98 20.42 20.18
C SER A 539 -4.14 19.16 19.86
N SER A 540 -2.85 19.15 20.23
CA SER A 540 -1.97 17.99 20.05
C SER A 540 -2.36 16.79 20.91
N GLN A 541 -2.83 17.03 22.13
CA GLN A 541 -3.34 15.97 23.00
C GLN A 541 -4.65 15.39 22.48
N TRP A 542 -5.54 16.20 21.90
CA TRP A 542 -6.72 15.70 21.19
C TRP A 542 -6.35 14.87 19.96
N SER A 543 -5.35 15.28 19.18
CA SER A 543 -4.83 14.45 18.08
C SER A 543 -4.26 13.12 18.59
N ALA A 544 -3.60 13.13 19.75
CA ALA A 544 -3.14 11.89 20.39
C ALA A 544 -4.31 11.03 20.91
N VAL A 545 -5.40 11.63 21.41
CA VAL A 545 -6.65 10.90 21.75
C VAL A 545 -7.20 10.19 20.52
N VAL A 546 -7.32 10.90 19.39
CA VAL A 546 -7.75 10.30 18.11
C VAL A 546 -6.84 9.15 17.73
N PHE A 547 -5.53 9.36 17.77
CA PHE A 547 -4.55 8.30 17.47
C PHE A 547 -4.73 7.08 18.37
N VAL A 548 -4.88 7.25 19.68
CA VAL A 548 -5.07 6.15 20.66
C VAL A 548 -6.41 5.44 20.45
N LEU A 549 -7.49 6.17 20.19
CA LEU A 549 -8.83 5.59 19.99
C LEU A 549 -8.97 4.86 18.66
N LEU A 550 -8.35 5.39 17.62
CA LEU A 550 -8.31 4.73 16.31
C LEU A 550 -7.35 3.55 16.27
N THR A 551 -6.79 3.17 17.44
CA THR A 551 -5.95 2.00 17.56
C THR A 551 -6.77 0.69 17.45
N PRO A 552 -6.39 -0.33 16.62
CA PRO A 552 -7.14 -1.60 16.44
C PRO A 552 -7.39 -2.42 17.71
N GLU A 553 -6.63 -2.21 18.78
CA GLU A 553 -6.86 -2.88 20.07
C GLU A 553 -8.21 -2.53 20.72
N LYS A 554 -8.75 -1.36 20.40
CA LYS A 554 -10.08 -0.97 20.83
C LYS A 554 -11.02 -1.08 19.64
N LYS A 555 -11.85 -2.12 19.62
CA LYS A 555 -13.02 -2.14 18.74
C LYS A 555 -13.88 -0.92 19.07
N LEU A 556 -14.00 0.00 18.12
CA LEU A 556 -14.88 1.18 18.23
C LEU A 556 -16.33 0.81 17.92
N ASP A 557 -16.82 -0.25 18.58
CA ASP A 557 -18.21 -0.66 18.41
C ASP A 557 -19.16 0.44 18.87
N LYS A 558 -18.79 1.18 19.93
CA LYS A 558 -19.61 2.25 20.49
C LYS A 558 -18.75 3.46 20.88
N PHE A 559 -19.14 4.61 20.35
CA PHE A 559 -18.63 5.92 20.74
C PHE A 559 -19.69 6.69 21.52
N ASP A 560 -19.34 7.23 22.70
CA ASP A 560 -20.19 8.11 23.49
C ASP A 560 -19.42 9.37 23.84
N ILE A 561 -19.87 10.54 23.35
CA ILE A 561 -19.19 11.79 23.58
C ILE A 561 -19.13 12.16 25.06
N ASN A 562 -20.11 11.71 25.84
CA ASN A 562 -20.15 11.94 27.29
C ASN A 562 -19.01 11.24 28.04
N ASP A 563 -18.25 10.37 27.39
CA ASP A 563 -17.03 9.80 27.96
C ASP A 563 -15.86 10.78 27.94
N PHE A 564 -15.93 11.84 27.12
CA PHE A 564 -14.86 12.82 26.88
C PHE A 564 -15.17 14.21 27.42
N VAL A 565 -16.42 14.56 27.71
CA VAL A 565 -16.84 15.92 28.09
C VAL A 565 -17.79 15.90 29.28
N VAL A 566 -17.79 16.98 30.06
CA VAL A 566 -18.80 17.20 31.13
C VAL A 566 -20.10 17.72 30.49
N ARG A 567 -21.25 17.20 30.93
CA ARG A 567 -22.56 17.40 30.29
C ARG A 567 -23.07 18.83 30.20
N ASP A 568 -22.55 19.78 30.96
CA ASP A 568 -23.14 21.12 31.11
C ASP A 568 -22.44 22.21 30.28
N ASN A 569 -21.45 21.87 29.44
CA ASN A 569 -20.67 22.84 28.66
C ASN A 569 -20.83 22.61 27.14
N THR A 570 -21.88 23.20 26.56
CA THR A 570 -22.23 23.00 25.13
C THR A 570 -21.16 23.47 24.16
N THR A 571 -20.41 24.52 24.49
CA THR A 571 -19.34 25.06 23.63
C THR A 571 -18.13 24.11 23.60
N GLU A 572 -17.79 23.53 24.74
CA GLU A 572 -16.71 22.54 24.84
C GLU A 572 -17.09 21.23 24.15
N GLN A 573 -18.34 20.80 24.29
CA GLN A 573 -18.89 19.63 23.62
C GLN A 573 -18.79 19.74 22.09
N LEU A 574 -19.13 20.91 21.53
CA LEU A 574 -19.01 21.15 20.08
C LEU A 574 -17.56 21.09 19.61
N ASN A 575 -16.65 21.72 20.37
CA ASN A 575 -15.21 21.70 20.04
C ASN A 575 -14.64 20.27 20.09
N VAL A 576 -15.00 19.50 21.13
CA VAL A 576 -14.57 18.10 21.27
C VAL A 576 -15.20 17.22 20.19
N LEU A 577 -16.48 17.44 19.83
CA LEU A 577 -17.13 16.75 18.72
C LEU A 577 -16.34 16.94 17.42
N GLN A 578 -15.96 18.18 17.07
CA GLN A 578 -15.17 18.45 15.88
C GLN A 578 -13.81 17.74 15.89
N LYS A 579 -13.14 17.69 17.05
CA LYS A 579 -11.85 17.01 17.20
C LYS A 579 -11.97 15.49 17.06
N LEU A 580 -13.11 14.91 17.50
CA LEU A 580 -13.33 13.46 17.50
C LEU A 580 -14.12 12.96 16.28
N LEU A 581 -14.42 13.82 15.29
CA LEU A 581 -15.07 13.39 14.03
C LEU A 581 -14.39 12.19 13.37
N PRO A 582 -13.03 12.08 13.33
CA PRO A 582 -12.38 10.90 12.77
C PRO A 582 -12.72 9.60 13.51
N VAL A 583 -12.91 9.68 14.83
CA VAL A 583 -13.32 8.52 15.67
C VAL A 583 -14.77 8.18 15.42
N ILE A 584 -15.63 9.19 15.28
CA ILE A 584 -17.05 9.04 14.98
C ILE A 584 -17.24 8.37 13.62
N LYS A 585 -16.47 8.79 12.63
CA LYS A 585 -16.47 8.21 11.27
C LYS A 585 -16.21 6.70 11.28
N GLU A 586 -15.33 6.24 12.16
CA GLU A 586 -14.92 4.83 12.27
C GLU A 586 -15.71 4.05 13.34
N SER A 587 -16.76 4.66 13.94
CA SER A 587 -17.57 4.05 14.99
C SER A 587 -18.84 3.43 14.41
N ARG A 588 -19.24 2.26 14.94
CA ARG A 588 -20.45 1.54 14.53
C ARG A 588 -21.72 2.08 15.20
N SER A 589 -21.62 2.48 16.45
CA SER A 589 -22.71 3.10 17.23
C SER A 589 -22.21 4.42 17.82
N VAL A 590 -22.91 5.51 17.53
CA VAL A 590 -22.54 6.87 17.97
C VAL A 590 -23.65 7.44 18.86
N GLN A 591 -23.25 7.80 20.09
CA GLN A 591 -24.14 8.38 21.10
C GLN A 591 -23.76 9.86 21.31
N LEU A 592 -24.59 10.76 20.80
CA LEU A 592 -24.46 12.23 20.92
C LEU A 592 -25.67 12.83 21.67
N ARG A 593 -26.13 12.11 22.68
CA ARG A 593 -27.31 12.50 23.45
C ARG A 593 -27.02 13.72 24.34
N ASP A 594 -27.94 14.71 24.33
CA ASP A 594 -27.89 15.93 25.17
C ASP A 594 -26.56 16.71 25.04
N CYS A 595 -26.00 16.78 23.83
CA CYS A 595 -24.67 17.36 23.57
C CYS A 595 -24.72 18.79 23.03
N GLY A 596 -25.90 19.40 22.90
CA GLY A 596 -26.05 20.76 22.38
C GLY A 596 -25.51 20.91 20.93
N VAL A 597 -25.59 19.84 20.11
CA VAL A 597 -25.14 19.88 18.72
C VAL A 597 -25.90 20.98 17.98
N THR A 598 -25.16 21.99 17.48
CA THR A 598 -25.67 23.08 16.68
C THR A 598 -25.75 22.70 15.20
N ASP A 599 -26.35 23.56 14.35
CA ASP A 599 -26.37 23.36 12.90
C ASP A 599 -24.97 23.17 12.28
N GLU A 600 -23.95 23.87 12.82
CA GLU A 600 -22.56 23.74 12.37
C GLU A 600 -21.97 22.37 12.74
N GLY A 601 -22.15 21.93 13.99
CA GLY A 601 -21.71 20.61 14.46
C GLY A 601 -22.43 19.49 13.71
N PHE A 602 -23.69 19.71 13.37
CA PHE A 602 -24.48 18.76 12.59
C PHE A 602 -24.02 18.67 11.14
N SER A 603 -23.66 19.80 10.54
CA SER A 603 -23.08 19.82 9.18
C SER A 603 -21.75 19.06 9.11
N ALA A 604 -20.88 19.25 10.11
CA ALA A 604 -19.61 18.54 10.22
C ALA A 604 -19.82 17.01 10.41
N LEU A 605 -20.75 16.65 11.29
CA LEU A 605 -21.15 15.25 11.52
C LEU A 605 -21.68 14.60 10.23
N THR A 606 -22.57 15.28 9.52
CA THR A 606 -23.18 14.79 8.29
C THR A 606 -22.13 14.61 7.19
N SER A 607 -21.16 15.52 7.10
CA SER A 607 -20.03 15.38 6.18
C SER A 607 -19.17 14.15 6.52
N ALA A 608 -18.90 13.91 7.80
CA ALA A 608 -18.18 12.73 8.25
C ALA A 608 -18.94 11.42 7.92
N LEU A 609 -20.26 11.41 8.10
CA LEU A 609 -21.10 10.26 7.78
C LEU A 609 -21.23 10.01 6.28
N ARG A 610 -21.25 11.05 5.46
CA ARG A 610 -21.23 10.90 3.99
C ARG A 610 -19.95 10.24 3.49
N SER A 611 -18.84 10.44 4.17
CA SER A 611 -17.56 9.83 3.78
C SER A 611 -17.44 8.35 4.18
N ASN A 612 -18.36 7.82 5.02
CA ASN A 612 -18.39 6.40 5.40
C ASN A 612 -19.83 5.92 5.69
N PRO A 613 -20.71 5.89 4.68
CA PRO A 613 -22.14 5.61 4.87
C PRO A 613 -22.43 4.16 5.28
N GLU A 614 -21.52 3.25 4.96
CA GLU A 614 -21.74 1.80 5.19
C GLU A 614 -21.42 1.32 6.59
N HIS A 615 -20.67 2.08 7.37
CA HIS A 615 -20.13 1.60 8.66
C HIS A 615 -21.05 1.85 9.83
N LEU A 616 -21.66 3.04 9.91
CA LEU A 616 -22.53 3.43 11.02
C LEU A 616 -23.86 2.66 11.00
N ARG A 617 -24.22 2.00 12.13
CA ARG A 617 -25.49 1.28 12.34
C ARG A 617 -26.45 2.00 13.26
N GLU A 618 -25.94 2.69 14.27
CA GLU A 618 -26.76 3.36 15.27
C GLU A 618 -26.27 4.79 15.52
N LEU A 619 -27.17 5.77 15.38
CA LEU A 619 -26.93 7.17 15.69
C LEU A 619 -28.01 7.67 16.67
N ASN A 620 -27.58 8.16 17.84
CA ASN A 620 -28.46 8.75 18.82
C ASN A 620 -28.17 10.23 18.99
N LEU A 621 -29.13 11.05 18.58
CA LEU A 621 -29.10 12.53 18.63
C LEU A 621 -30.13 13.09 19.63
N THR A 622 -30.71 12.25 20.49
CA THR A 622 -31.77 12.62 21.45
C THR A 622 -31.33 13.83 22.28
N GLY A 623 -32.23 14.80 22.48
CA GLY A 623 -31.99 15.97 23.31
C GLY A 623 -31.21 17.10 22.66
N ASN A 624 -30.86 17.01 21.36
CA ASN A 624 -30.23 18.09 20.62
C ASN A 624 -31.27 18.95 19.88
N LYS A 625 -30.99 20.25 19.76
CA LYS A 625 -31.82 21.19 19.00
C LYS A 625 -31.35 21.19 17.55
N ILE A 626 -31.89 20.27 16.76
CA ILE A 626 -31.57 20.13 15.35
C ILE A 626 -32.44 21.13 14.58
N GLY A 627 -31.82 22.15 13.99
CA GLY A 627 -32.48 23.20 13.19
C GLY A 627 -32.71 22.76 11.74
N LYS A 628 -32.36 23.64 10.78
CA LYS A 628 -32.55 23.40 9.33
C LYS A 628 -31.65 22.30 8.77
N SER A 629 -30.63 21.91 9.50
CA SER A 629 -29.64 20.89 9.09
C SER A 629 -30.18 19.46 9.04
N VAL A 630 -31.43 19.22 9.50
CA VAL A 630 -32.14 17.92 9.33
C VAL A 630 -32.17 17.48 7.88
N ASN A 631 -32.27 18.42 6.92
CA ASN A 631 -32.27 18.09 5.50
C ASN A 631 -30.97 17.44 5.05
N LEU A 632 -29.83 17.81 5.66
CA LEU A 632 -28.53 17.22 5.35
C LEU A 632 -28.45 15.75 5.80
N LEU A 633 -29.11 15.39 6.90
CA LEU A 633 -29.20 14.00 7.34
C LEU A 633 -30.11 13.19 6.41
N SER A 634 -31.19 13.80 5.93
CA SER A 634 -32.07 13.16 4.95
C SER A 634 -31.32 12.74 3.70
N ASP A 635 -30.40 13.59 3.21
CA ASP A 635 -29.56 13.28 2.04
C ASP A 635 -28.62 12.07 2.32
N VAL A 636 -28.07 11.97 3.55
CA VAL A 636 -27.25 10.82 3.94
C VAL A 636 -28.09 9.55 4.02
N LEU A 637 -29.30 9.63 4.58
CA LEU A 637 -30.21 8.50 4.71
C LEU A 637 -30.78 8.02 3.36
N GLN A 638 -30.88 8.92 2.38
CA GLN A 638 -31.30 8.58 1.02
C GLN A 638 -30.18 7.96 0.17
N ASN A 639 -28.93 7.99 0.65
CA ASN A 639 -27.84 7.30 -0.01
C ASN A 639 -28.11 5.78 0.01
N LEU A 640 -28.08 5.15 -1.17
CA LEU A 640 -28.29 3.70 -1.34
C LEU A 640 -27.30 2.85 -0.51
N HIS A 641 -26.17 3.42 -0.15
CA HIS A 641 -25.11 2.77 0.62
C HIS A 641 -25.24 3.00 2.14
N CYS A 642 -26.22 3.78 2.59
CA CYS A 642 -26.41 4.05 4.01
C CYS A 642 -26.99 2.82 4.73
N LYS A 643 -26.19 2.23 5.61
CA LYS A 643 -26.58 1.04 6.42
C LYS A 643 -27.02 1.40 7.85
N LEU A 644 -27.47 2.62 8.08
CA LEU A 644 -27.97 3.05 9.38
C LEU A 644 -29.28 2.31 9.74
N GLU A 645 -29.24 1.50 10.80
CA GLU A 645 -30.37 0.67 11.26
C GLU A 645 -31.23 1.39 12.30
N LYS A 646 -30.60 2.23 13.12
CA LYS A 646 -31.27 2.92 14.24
C LYS A 646 -30.88 4.39 14.28
N LEU A 647 -31.86 5.27 14.12
CA LEU A 647 -31.75 6.72 14.35
C LEU A 647 -32.68 7.10 15.51
N ARG A 648 -32.15 7.82 16.51
CA ARG A 648 -32.93 8.28 17.68
C ARG A 648 -32.71 9.78 17.92
#